data_a07d0870581a05bb1742378ed8dca676
#
_entry.id   a07d0870581a05bb1742378ed8dca676
#
_cell.length_a   1.000
_cell.length_b   1.000
_cell.length_c   1.000
_cell.angle_alpha   90.00
_cell.angle_beta   90.00
_cell.angle_gamma   90.00
#
_symmetry.space_group_name_H-M   'P 1'
#
loop_
_entity.id
_entity.type
_entity.pdbx_description
1 polymer ?
#
loop_
_entity_poly.entity_id
_entity_poly.type
_entity_poly.pdbx_seq_one_letter_code
_entity_poly.pdbx_strand_id
1 'polypeptide(L)'
;MGVFKIKYNKKSLVITKSFLVMLFSIFIIISSLSYSTISLKNSECENEKIIGKISREIEIPAGSDYFIKFSKNNLTLEGEDFPAFSSGLSEKVKDAIAKSPRWIQHRLTMQFKTIDGDKYADLIIESSLKYVDEIAFSIACSPLAEVSSPDIIRDNILTLYENDQWIKYADIVDYDDGFGNYFSTIRYRVIENGTVKEFEYPPEIYYWYVVHPQLTGEKPEFIYGEFWRDYIFNHNDIGYPLLKEKLSNIYYLWDCKSYFQDKDRTWNWSITNHPTAVEVISYWVGKTVPEQAYGDRPSQANIIAHEHNGWCGELQKIAVAAQRAALIPSVGIFDSGEDHVWREFYERGWHENDNWWADGGGAVDEPDVYAYGWKKDMSALFAKNGDNSIYEVTPTYIHPEDRVSVNFKFLDRRLNPVDGARVVVTVWGPKDITFIKNKIFEVIEKIWDFIPELFKIKFIQSLYEKINERITKIPDSVDGPIYCIWNYTDISGNCLFELGANRSYIFIIQYGNIKKPLSLARFNAIRFLQNPKDKQYVILIPFIPPIKTKHKNIQMPGGDVHFNISFDTKTYQIQNTLLSNQKKVIYEKNGEIDFLIVDEENFEKYRQGLSYNCYNYLSTSKGDISVSTPQNNYYFIFRNNGRTSNIILNFTINARMQIADDKIQIVKPDTSIFDNPVRNIGEKIIFNGIATDNITLYINNESNELTIVDYEWNYQWDTKGLSPSSYLIEAFCGNAKDQSEIKLIDKSPPTIKIDSPFDNEIIDAEEIIIFGQSLDNRDVLKVEVSLDDGEYILANGSAFWSIHWDISNFTLSNHNISARAFDASGCVSYDNITFVLNESGHSWAPIINSFYNKPENPTNESNVVVYANVSTGSPFNIQKIVLYWDDGIITECAQMFRYGDNPIQNRHEEDPLKNESNEPLFGFELGQFLTGKNISYWIEAFDSANNSIKTDLKSFVIEGVF
;
A
#
# COMPACT_ATOMS: atom_id res chain seq x y z
N MET A 1 -25.66 -39.58 -43.19
CA MET A 1 -26.35 -40.78 -42.70
C MET A 1 -25.36 -41.88 -42.54
N GLY A 2 -25.17 -42.42 -41.34
CA GLY A 2 -24.26 -43.52 -41.07
C GLY A 2 -23.88 -43.50 -39.59
N VAL A 3 -24.80 -43.98 -38.73
CA VAL A 3 -24.55 -44.08 -37.25
C VAL A 3 -23.84 -45.41 -37.02
N PHE A 4 -22.60 -45.34 -36.61
CA PHE A 4 -21.91 -46.51 -36.07
C PHE A 4 -22.17 -46.63 -34.55
N LYS A 5 -23.00 -47.58 -34.15
CA LYS A 5 -23.16 -48.05 -32.75
C LYS A 5 -22.03 -49.01 -32.39
N ILE A 6 -21.10 -48.61 -31.52
CA ILE A 6 -20.13 -49.49 -30.90
C ILE A 6 -20.75 -50.07 -29.63
N LYS A 7 -20.98 -51.39 -29.62
CA LYS A 7 -21.38 -52.15 -28.42
C LYS A 7 -20.14 -52.38 -27.51
N TYR A 8 -20.13 -51.71 -26.36
CA TYR A 8 -19.12 -51.97 -25.32
C TYR A 8 -19.51 -53.23 -24.51
N ASN A 9 -18.55 -54.17 -24.42
CA ASN A 9 -18.68 -55.44 -23.69
C ASN A 9 -18.34 -55.24 -22.21
N LYS A 10 -19.31 -55.33 -21.32
CA LYS A 10 -19.17 -55.12 -19.86
C LYS A 10 -18.11 -55.95 -19.10
N LYS A 11 -17.59 -57.03 -19.71
CA LYS A 11 -16.57 -57.88 -19.06
C LYS A 11 -15.13 -57.33 -19.10
N SER A 12 -14.81 -56.43 -20.05
CA SER A 12 -13.45 -55.82 -20.12
C SER A 12 -13.23 -54.71 -19.12
N LEU A 13 -14.35 -54.08 -18.65
CA LEU A 13 -14.29 -52.94 -17.74
C LEU A 13 -13.97 -53.35 -16.27
N VAL A 14 -14.26 -54.53 -15.89
CA VAL A 14 -14.02 -55.04 -14.55
C VAL A 14 -12.54 -55.43 -14.37
N ILE A 15 -11.91 -56.00 -15.42
CA ILE A 15 -10.48 -56.38 -15.36
C ILE A 15 -9.58 -55.14 -15.35
N THR A 16 -9.97 -54.05 -16.08
CA THR A 16 -9.20 -52.81 -16.06
C THR A 16 -9.32 -52.06 -14.75
N LYS A 17 -10.46 -52.08 -14.06
CA LYS A 17 -10.62 -51.46 -12.74
C LYS A 17 -9.81 -52.16 -11.66
N SER A 18 -9.77 -53.50 -11.65
CA SER A 18 -8.95 -54.28 -10.70
C SER A 18 -7.45 -54.09 -10.93
N PHE A 19 -7.03 -53.96 -12.19
CA PHE A 19 -5.63 -53.71 -12.53
C PHE A 19 -5.20 -52.28 -12.16
N LEU A 20 -6.09 -51.29 -12.31
CA LEU A 20 -5.85 -49.90 -11.89
C LEU A 20 -5.77 -49.78 -10.35
N VAL A 21 -6.64 -50.48 -9.62
CA VAL A 21 -6.61 -50.51 -8.15
C VAL A 21 -5.34 -51.16 -7.64
N MET A 22 -4.90 -52.26 -8.28
CA MET A 22 -3.67 -52.94 -7.94
C MET A 22 -2.41 -52.08 -8.25
N LEU A 23 -2.40 -51.35 -9.37
CA LEU A 23 -1.34 -50.36 -9.69
C LEU A 23 -1.33 -49.22 -8.71
N PHE A 24 -2.51 -48.72 -8.32
CA PHE A 24 -2.61 -47.64 -7.32
C PHE A 24 -2.15 -48.08 -5.93
N SER A 25 -2.44 -49.34 -5.54
CA SER A 25 -1.97 -49.90 -4.28
C SER A 25 -0.46 -50.17 -4.28
N ILE A 26 0.10 -50.58 -5.41
CA ILE A 26 1.57 -50.74 -5.57
C ILE A 26 2.26 -49.36 -5.56
N PHE A 27 1.63 -48.35 -6.14
CA PHE A 27 2.17 -46.96 -6.12
C PHE A 27 2.16 -46.36 -4.71
N ILE A 28 1.13 -46.63 -3.90
CA ILE A 28 1.04 -46.21 -2.49
C ILE A 28 2.09 -46.96 -1.65
N ILE A 29 2.34 -48.25 -1.91
CA ILE A 29 3.35 -49.04 -1.21
C ILE A 29 4.76 -48.59 -1.60
N ILE A 30 5.01 -48.26 -2.87
CA ILE A 30 6.30 -47.75 -3.31
C ILE A 30 6.53 -46.31 -2.79
N SER A 31 5.48 -45.45 -2.73
CA SER A 31 5.61 -44.14 -2.13
C SER A 31 5.76 -44.16 -0.61
N SER A 32 5.23 -45.18 0.09
CA SER A 32 5.45 -45.33 1.52
C SER A 32 6.80 -45.98 1.85
N LEU A 33 7.41 -46.72 0.91
CA LEU A 33 8.76 -47.30 1.06
C LEU A 33 9.89 -46.31 0.69
N SER A 34 9.57 -45.23 -0.03
CA SER A 34 10.53 -44.14 -0.30
C SER A 34 10.59 -43.07 0.79
N TYR A 35 9.75 -43.15 1.82
CA TYR A 35 9.78 -42.31 3.02
C TYR A 35 10.26 -43.03 4.29
N SER A 36 10.90 -44.19 4.17
CA SER A 36 11.81 -44.61 5.23
C SER A 36 13.08 -43.76 5.06
N THR A 37 13.08 -42.57 5.61
CA THR A 37 14.32 -41.92 6.02
C THR A 37 15.10 -42.97 6.83
N ILE A 38 16.16 -43.47 6.25
CA ILE A 38 17.30 -43.97 7.02
C ILE A 38 17.76 -42.72 7.77
N SER A 39 17.26 -42.54 8.98
CA SER A 39 17.94 -41.79 10.01
C SER A 39 19.25 -42.57 10.22
N LEU A 40 20.24 -42.30 9.41
CA LEU A 40 21.61 -42.42 9.83
C LEU A 40 21.70 -41.50 11.05
N LYS A 41 21.61 -42.10 12.25
CA LYS A 41 22.20 -41.48 13.41
C LYS A 41 23.62 -41.14 12.97
N ASN A 42 23.87 -39.89 12.69
CA ASN A 42 25.21 -39.36 12.64
C ASN A 42 25.80 -39.73 14.00
N SER A 43 26.78 -40.57 14.02
CA SER A 43 27.72 -40.66 15.14
C SER A 43 28.27 -39.23 15.23
N GLU A 44 27.79 -38.44 16.16
CA GLU A 44 28.44 -37.21 16.56
C GLU A 44 29.89 -37.59 16.86
N CYS A 45 30.80 -37.11 16.04
CA CYS A 45 32.22 -37.21 16.34
C CYS A 45 32.41 -36.29 17.55
N GLU A 46 32.66 -36.85 18.72
CA GLU A 46 32.73 -36.18 20.03
C GLU A 46 33.78 -35.06 20.11
N ASN A 47 34.42 -34.68 18.99
CA ASN A 47 35.51 -33.66 18.93
C ASN A 47 35.36 -32.63 17.82
N GLU A 48 34.19 -32.45 17.18
CA GLU A 48 34.00 -31.43 16.19
C GLU A 48 33.56 -30.12 16.81
N LYS A 49 34.31 -29.04 16.53
CA LYS A 49 33.97 -27.66 16.95
C LYS A 49 33.17 -26.96 15.85
N ILE A 50 32.21 -26.10 16.25
CA ILE A 50 31.56 -25.19 15.30
C ILE A 50 32.61 -24.16 14.89
N ILE A 51 32.82 -24.02 13.58
CA ILE A 51 33.78 -23.09 12.99
C ILE A 51 33.11 -21.88 12.34
N GLY A 52 31.82 -21.97 12.07
CA GLY A 52 31.04 -20.86 11.51
C GLY A 52 29.55 -21.09 11.69
N LYS A 53 28.81 -20.01 11.97
CA LYS A 53 27.35 -20.02 12.03
C LYS A 53 26.82 -18.75 11.40
N ILE A 54 25.75 -18.87 10.63
CA ILE A 54 24.97 -17.73 10.15
C ILE A 54 23.48 -18.06 10.32
N SER A 55 22.71 -17.10 10.85
CA SER A 55 21.27 -17.25 11.02
C SER A 55 20.63 -15.91 10.72
N ARG A 56 19.75 -15.87 9.71
CA ARG A 56 19.11 -14.63 9.23
C ARG A 56 17.67 -14.86 8.81
N GLU A 57 16.89 -13.78 8.90
CA GLU A 57 15.65 -13.63 8.18
C GLU A 57 15.84 -12.55 7.11
N ILE A 58 15.61 -12.88 5.85
CA ILE A 58 15.81 -11.99 4.70
C ILE A 58 14.64 -12.05 3.73
N GLU A 59 14.41 -10.96 3.03
CA GLU A 59 13.46 -10.90 1.93
C GLU A 59 14.18 -11.10 0.60
N ILE A 60 13.76 -12.12 -0.19
CA ILE A 60 14.27 -12.37 -1.54
C ILE A 60 13.18 -11.99 -2.53
N PRO A 61 13.38 -10.93 -3.32
CA PRO A 61 12.44 -10.50 -4.34
C PRO A 61 12.21 -11.56 -5.42
N ALA A 62 11.06 -11.43 -6.10
CA ALA A 62 10.74 -12.27 -7.23
C ALA A 62 11.84 -12.26 -8.30
N GLY A 63 12.31 -13.43 -8.70
CA GLY A 63 13.34 -13.60 -9.71
C GLY A 63 14.77 -13.30 -9.26
N SER A 64 15.01 -13.15 -7.96
CA SER A 64 16.31 -12.83 -7.35
C SER A 64 16.89 -14.00 -6.58
N ASP A 65 18.19 -13.93 -6.31
CA ASP A 65 18.97 -14.91 -5.59
C ASP A 65 19.59 -14.26 -4.34
N TYR A 66 19.78 -15.08 -3.29
CA TYR A 66 20.61 -14.74 -2.14
C TYR A 66 21.60 -15.86 -1.92
N PHE A 67 22.85 -15.56 -1.54
CA PHE A 67 23.85 -16.60 -1.32
C PHE A 67 24.76 -16.30 -0.13
N ILE A 68 25.28 -17.38 0.42
CA ILE A 68 26.20 -17.41 1.56
C ILE A 68 27.47 -18.10 1.10
N LYS A 69 28.61 -17.49 1.36
CA LYS A 69 29.92 -18.05 1.08
C LYS A 69 30.50 -18.70 2.33
N PHE A 70 30.97 -19.92 2.21
CA PHE A 70 31.90 -20.50 3.16
C PHE A 70 33.33 -20.31 2.64
N SER A 71 34.17 -19.63 3.42
CA SER A 71 35.56 -19.36 3.09
C SER A 71 36.47 -20.44 3.66
N LYS A 72 37.19 -21.17 2.81
CA LYS A 72 38.15 -22.18 3.26
C LYS A 72 39.35 -21.62 4.04
N ASN A 73 39.69 -20.35 3.79
CA ASN A 73 40.87 -19.73 4.38
C ASN A 73 40.60 -19.27 5.81
N ASN A 74 39.45 -18.66 6.03
CA ASN A 74 39.06 -18.10 7.31
C ASN A 74 38.17 -19.05 8.10
N LEU A 75 37.65 -20.10 7.47
CA LEU A 75 36.67 -21.04 8.03
C LEU A 75 35.41 -20.31 8.53
N THR A 76 34.97 -19.28 7.82
CA THR A 76 33.83 -18.44 8.18
C THR A 76 32.69 -18.61 7.18
N LEU A 77 31.45 -18.43 7.66
CA LEU A 77 30.26 -18.25 6.83
C LEU A 77 29.96 -16.78 6.71
N GLU A 78 30.00 -16.28 5.49
CA GLU A 78 29.74 -14.88 5.15
C GLU A 78 28.51 -14.83 4.25
N GLY A 79 27.42 -14.22 4.73
CA GLY A 79 26.33 -13.86 3.86
C GLY A 79 26.74 -12.68 2.98
N GLU A 80 26.34 -12.67 1.74
CA GLU A 80 26.39 -11.42 1.00
C GLU A 80 25.45 -10.44 1.70
N ASP A 81 26.02 -9.39 2.20
CA ASP A 81 25.27 -8.28 2.77
C ASP A 81 24.51 -7.57 1.68
N PHE A 82 23.35 -7.04 2.05
CA PHE A 82 22.78 -6.00 1.20
C PHE A 82 23.84 -4.88 1.08
N PRO A 83 24.34 -4.60 -0.08
CA PRO A 83 23.78 -4.88 -1.39
C PRO A 83 24.55 -5.96 -2.18
N ALA A 84 24.49 -7.17 -1.80
CA ALA A 84 24.93 -8.26 -2.67
C ALA A 84 24.18 -8.25 -4.00
N PHE A 85 22.97 -7.71 -3.99
CA PHE A 85 22.25 -7.35 -5.20
C PHE A 85 22.98 -6.29 -6.04
N SER A 86 23.97 -5.59 -5.50
CA SER A 86 24.84 -4.64 -6.22
C SER A 86 26.06 -5.31 -6.86
N SER A 87 26.24 -6.61 -6.73
CA SER A 87 27.33 -7.32 -7.38
C SER A 87 27.26 -7.10 -8.91
N GLY A 88 28.39 -6.68 -9.49
CA GLY A 88 28.46 -6.28 -10.91
C GLY A 88 28.10 -4.82 -11.21
N LEU A 89 27.70 -4.04 -10.24
CA LEU A 89 27.56 -2.58 -10.35
C LEU A 89 28.91 -1.89 -10.10
N SER A 90 29.11 -0.72 -10.68
CA SER A 90 30.30 0.11 -10.42
C SER A 90 30.30 0.64 -8.98
N GLU A 91 31.45 0.99 -8.45
CA GLU A 91 31.55 1.61 -7.11
C GLU A 91 30.74 2.91 -7.05
N LYS A 92 30.77 3.71 -8.09
CA LYS A 92 29.98 4.93 -8.22
C LYS A 92 28.47 4.68 -8.04
N VAL A 93 27.94 3.64 -8.66
CA VAL A 93 26.54 3.25 -8.51
C VAL A 93 26.26 2.76 -7.09
N LYS A 94 27.20 2.04 -6.48
CA LYS A 94 27.06 1.61 -5.08
C LYS A 94 27.03 2.80 -4.12
N ASP A 95 27.87 3.81 -4.33
CA ASP A 95 27.87 5.04 -3.56
C ASP A 95 26.54 5.80 -3.69
N ALA A 96 25.99 5.86 -4.91
CA ALA A 96 24.67 6.46 -5.14
C ALA A 96 23.56 5.71 -4.39
N ILE A 97 23.58 4.37 -4.42
CA ILE A 97 22.62 3.55 -3.68
C ILE A 97 22.77 3.78 -2.17
N ALA A 98 24.01 3.80 -1.65
CA ALA A 98 24.29 4.02 -0.23
C ALA A 98 23.82 5.41 0.24
N LYS A 99 23.92 6.43 -0.61
CA LYS A 99 23.43 7.77 -0.32
C LYS A 99 21.91 7.87 -0.31
N SER A 100 21.22 7.01 -1.08
CA SER A 100 19.75 7.02 -1.20
C SER A 100 19.07 6.50 0.07
N PRO A 101 17.80 6.90 0.36
CA PRO A 101 17.07 6.39 1.51
C PRO A 101 16.91 4.88 1.47
N ARG A 102 16.99 4.21 2.62
CA ARG A 102 16.94 2.75 2.72
C ARG A 102 15.70 2.13 2.06
N TRP A 103 14.55 2.78 2.21
CA TRP A 103 13.29 2.27 1.66
C TRP A 103 13.26 2.12 0.13
N ILE A 104 14.14 2.84 -0.62
CA ILE A 104 14.20 2.78 -2.09
C ILE A 104 15.43 2.02 -2.62
N GLN A 105 16.46 1.79 -1.77
CA GLN A 105 17.75 1.22 -2.21
C GLN A 105 17.60 -0.08 -2.98
N HIS A 106 16.72 -0.98 -2.53
CA HIS A 106 16.51 -2.25 -3.22
C HIS A 106 15.98 -2.05 -4.64
N ARG A 107 14.89 -1.29 -4.81
CA ARG A 107 14.30 -1.03 -6.12
C ARG A 107 15.26 -0.29 -7.04
N LEU A 108 16.00 0.66 -6.49
CA LEU A 108 17.04 1.40 -7.18
C LEU A 108 18.17 0.47 -7.67
N THR A 109 18.61 -0.46 -6.83
CA THR A 109 19.63 -1.47 -7.20
C THR A 109 19.15 -2.34 -8.35
N MET A 110 17.91 -2.81 -8.32
CA MET A 110 17.33 -3.61 -9.40
C MET A 110 17.25 -2.81 -10.71
N GLN A 111 16.90 -1.54 -10.63
CA GLN A 111 16.86 -0.66 -11.77
C GLN A 111 18.26 -0.44 -12.37
N PHE A 112 19.27 -0.17 -11.55
CA PHE A 112 20.66 0.01 -12.00
C PHE A 112 21.26 -1.21 -12.69
N LYS A 113 20.77 -2.42 -12.42
CA LYS A 113 21.17 -3.63 -13.15
C LYS A 113 20.66 -3.68 -14.60
N THR A 114 19.71 -2.83 -14.95
CA THR A 114 19.01 -2.87 -16.25
C THR A 114 19.26 -1.65 -17.11
N ILE A 115 19.84 -0.58 -16.55
CA ILE A 115 20.14 0.69 -17.21
C ILE A 115 21.64 0.98 -17.16
N ASP A 116 22.10 1.98 -17.90
CA ASP A 116 23.43 2.56 -17.73
C ASP A 116 23.50 3.37 -16.43
N GLY A 117 23.81 2.66 -15.33
CA GLY A 117 23.71 3.18 -13.98
C GLY A 117 24.62 4.36 -13.70
N ASP A 118 25.83 4.38 -14.25
CA ASP A 118 26.82 5.45 -14.00
C ASP A 118 26.30 6.83 -14.41
N LYS A 119 25.49 6.88 -15.45
CA LYS A 119 24.86 8.10 -15.95
C LYS A 119 23.88 8.73 -14.94
N TYR A 120 23.21 7.90 -14.15
CA TYR A 120 22.23 8.35 -13.16
C TYR A 120 22.80 8.44 -11.75
N ALA A 121 23.90 7.74 -11.49
CA ALA A 121 24.57 7.76 -10.19
C ALA A 121 25.08 9.17 -9.84
N ASP A 122 25.65 9.90 -10.82
CA ASP A 122 26.10 11.28 -10.62
C ASP A 122 24.98 12.18 -10.12
N LEU A 123 23.79 12.02 -10.67
CA LEU A 123 22.63 12.82 -10.29
C LEU A 123 22.30 12.67 -8.79
N ILE A 124 22.41 11.46 -8.26
CA ILE A 124 22.20 11.20 -6.82
C ILE A 124 23.38 11.75 -6.00
N ILE A 125 24.63 11.45 -6.43
CA ILE A 125 25.84 11.80 -5.68
C ILE A 125 26.02 13.31 -5.56
N GLU A 126 25.78 14.04 -6.65
CA GLU A 126 25.99 15.49 -6.73
C GLU A 126 24.83 16.29 -6.11
N SER A 127 23.66 15.71 -5.96
CA SER A 127 22.49 16.41 -5.41
C SER A 127 22.61 16.65 -3.90
N SER A 128 22.01 17.74 -3.42
CA SER A 128 21.76 17.96 -2.00
C SER A 128 20.89 16.84 -1.45
N LEU A 129 21.10 16.45 -0.20
CA LEU A 129 20.33 15.40 0.49
C LEU A 129 18.81 15.68 0.42
N LYS A 130 18.45 16.95 0.42
CA LYS A 130 17.07 17.43 0.28
C LYS A 130 16.31 16.89 -0.96
N TYR A 131 17.02 16.50 -2.02
CA TYR A 131 16.41 16.07 -3.30
C TYR A 131 16.67 14.62 -3.64
N VAL A 132 17.47 13.93 -2.82
CA VAL A 132 17.97 12.59 -3.17
C VAL A 132 16.89 11.54 -3.18
N ASP A 133 15.94 11.62 -2.30
CA ASP A 133 14.84 10.65 -2.19
C ASP A 133 13.90 10.70 -3.41
N GLU A 134 13.52 11.90 -3.89
CA GLU A 134 12.72 12.05 -5.11
C GLU A 134 13.50 11.67 -6.37
N ILE A 135 14.78 12.01 -6.43
CA ILE A 135 15.65 11.62 -7.52
C ILE A 135 15.79 10.10 -7.57
N ALA A 136 16.11 9.48 -6.44
CA ALA A 136 16.25 8.03 -6.33
C ALA A 136 14.95 7.31 -6.67
N PHE A 137 13.81 7.83 -6.21
CA PHE A 137 12.49 7.33 -6.55
C PHE A 137 12.23 7.45 -8.06
N SER A 138 12.49 8.61 -8.66
CA SER A 138 12.25 8.84 -10.09
C SER A 138 13.09 7.89 -10.96
N ILE A 139 14.34 7.60 -10.57
CA ILE A 139 15.18 6.63 -11.26
C ILE A 139 14.65 5.21 -11.06
N ALA A 140 14.39 4.83 -9.82
CA ALA A 140 14.01 3.46 -9.44
C ALA A 140 12.64 3.04 -10.00
N CYS A 141 11.73 4.00 -10.17
CA CYS A 141 10.33 3.75 -10.53
C CYS A 141 9.96 4.09 -11.98
N SER A 142 10.90 4.59 -12.78
CA SER A 142 10.66 4.78 -14.21
C SER A 142 10.65 3.45 -14.97
N PRO A 143 9.93 3.33 -16.10
CA PRO A 143 9.93 2.12 -16.91
C PRO A 143 11.32 1.77 -17.44
N LEU A 144 11.67 0.50 -17.41
CA LEU A 144 13.02 0.01 -17.78
C LEU A 144 13.52 0.46 -19.16
N ALA A 145 12.63 0.55 -20.14
CA ALA A 145 12.96 0.94 -21.52
C ALA A 145 12.85 2.46 -21.76
N GLU A 146 12.34 3.20 -20.78
CA GLU A 146 11.90 4.59 -20.93
C GLU A 146 12.34 5.45 -19.76
N VAL A 147 13.45 5.09 -19.09
CA VAL A 147 14.00 5.92 -18.02
C VAL A 147 14.28 7.32 -18.55
N SER A 148 13.72 8.32 -17.88
CA SER A 148 13.92 9.72 -18.20
C SER A 148 15.41 10.07 -18.19
N SER A 149 15.83 11.01 -19.03
CA SER A 149 17.21 11.48 -19.00
C SER A 149 17.54 12.07 -17.62
N PRO A 150 18.82 12.03 -17.18
CA PRO A 150 19.23 12.65 -15.92
C PRO A 150 18.79 14.12 -15.81
N ASP A 151 18.84 14.87 -16.94
CA ASP A 151 18.43 16.27 -16.96
C ASP A 151 16.94 16.45 -16.71
N ILE A 152 16.09 15.61 -17.30
CA ILE A 152 14.65 15.64 -17.03
C ILE A 152 14.36 15.34 -15.55
N ILE A 153 15.05 14.35 -14.98
CA ILE A 153 14.86 13.99 -13.55
C ILE A 153 15.28 15.16 -12.66
N ARG A 154 16.44 15.78 -12.96
CA ARG A 154 16.93 16.94 -12.23
C ARG A 154 15.93 18.09 -12.30
N ASP A 155 15.57 18.50 -13.51
CA ASP A 155 14.70 19.65 -13.74
C ASP A 155 13.31 19.43 -13.14
N ASN A 156 12.76 18.21 -13.25
CA ASN A 156 11.51 17.82 -12.62
C ASN A 156 11.51 18.10 -11.09
N ILE A 157 12.59 17.73 -10.41
CA ILE A 157 12.67 17.89 -8.95
C ILE A 157 12.99 19.33 -8.57
N LEU A 158 13.92 19.98 -9.25
CA LEU A 158 14.23 21.38 -8.96
C LEU A 158 13.00 22.28 -9.16
N THR A 159 12.29 22.11 -10.26
CA THR A 159 11.05 22.86 -10.55
C THR A 159 9.96 22.54 -9.53
N LEU A 160 9.87 21.32 -9.04
CA LEU A 160 8.91 20.95 -7.99
C LEU A 160 9.08 21.84 -6.75
N TYR A 161 10.33 21.95 -6.27
CA TYR A 161 10.65 22.80 -5.12
C TYR A 161 10.62 24.31 -5.43
N GLU A 162 10.83 24.72 -6.67
CA GLU A 162 10.64 26.09 -7.12
C GLU A 162 9.16 26.47 -7.11
N ASN A 163 8.29 25.58 -7.58
CA ASN A 163 6.85 25.77 -7.57
C ASN A 163 6.30 25.85 -6.15
N ASP A 164 6.81 25.06 -5.23
CA ASP A 164 6.47 25.06 -3.80
C ASP A 164 6.55 26.46 -3.20
N GLN A 165 7.58 27.25 -3.55
CA GLN A 165 7.77 28.61 -3.03
C GLN A 165 6.63 29.59 -3.40
N TRP A 166 5.83 29.26 -4.42
CA TRP A 166 4.72 30.12 -4.88
C TRP A 166 3.36 29.68 -4.34
N ILE A 167 3.29 28.45 -3.83
CA ILE A 167 2.05 27.84 -3.37
C ILE A 167 1.86 28.18 -1.89
N LYS A 168 0.61 28.53 -1.50
CA LYS A 168 0.30 28.94 -0.13
C LYS A 168 -0.62 27.95 0.59
N TYR A 169 -1.22 27.02 -0.13
CA TYR A 169 -2.09 25.99 0.45
C TYR A 169 -1.39 24.67 0.73
N ALA A 170 -0.16 24.53 0.29
CA ALA A 170 0.64 23.32 0.47
C ALA A 170 2.12 23.69 0.59
N ASP A 171 2.86 22.86 1.31
CA ASP A 171 4.31 22.98 1.51
C ASP A 171 4.94 21.57 1.43
N ILE A 172 6.09 21.42 0.76
CA ILE A 172 6.88 20.19 0.82
C ILE A 172 7.59 20.14 2.17
N VAL A 173 7.47 19.01 2.87
CA VAL A 173 8.09 18.77 4.18
C VAL A 173 8.99 17.56 4.10
N ASP A 174 10.23 17.74 4.56
CA ASP A 174 11.28 16.74 4.53
C ASP A 174 11.44 16.13 5.93
N TYR A 175 11.49 14.81 6.02
CA TYR A 175 11.69 14.04 7.23
C TYR A 175 12.98 13.25 7.15
N ASP A 176 13.79 13.31 8.20
CA ASP A 176 15.03 12.54 8.32
C ASP A 176 15.17 11.99 9.74
N ASP A 177 15.27 10.68 9.86
CA ASP A 177 15.51 10.04 11.15
C ASP A 177 16.99 10.04 11.57
N GLY A 178 17.87 10.65 10.78
CA GLY A 178 19.32 10.69 10.99
C GLY A 178 20.03 9.35 10.78
N PHE A 179 19.33 8.32 10.32
CA PHE A 179 19.82 6.94 10.17
C PHE A 179 19.67 6.39 8.75
N GLY A 180 19.45 7.30 7.79
CA GLY A 180 19.28 6.97 6.39
C GLY A 180 17.87 6.56 5.96
N ASN A 181 16.87 6.76 6.82
CA ASN A 181 15.47 6.72 6.42
C ASN A 181 14.91 8.13 6.36
N TYR A 182 15.20 8.81 5.29
CA TYR A 182 14.63 10.12 5.00
C TYR A 182 13.65 10.02 3.85
N PHE A 183 12.65 10.88 3.90
CA PHE A 183 11.58 10.93 2.92
C PHE A 183 10.91 12.30 2.96
N SER A 184 10.23 12.66 1.88
CA SER A 184 9.48 13.88 1.77
C SER A 184 7.99 13.59 1.57
N THR A 185 7.15 14.56 1.89
CA THR A 185 5.74 14.58 1.60
C THR A 185 5.24 16.02 1.47
N ILE A 186 3.92 16.19 1.34
CA ILE A 186 3.31 17.51 1.26
C ILE A 186 2.34 17.67 2.42
N ARG A 187 2.47 18.80 3.14
CA ARG A 187 1.50 19.32 4.08
C ARG A 187 0.58 20.31 3.37
N TYR A 188 -0.73 20.18 3.53
CA TYR A 188 -1.71 20.99 2.80
C TYR A 188 -2.87 21.40 3.67
N ARG A 189 -3.56 22.48 3.25
CA ARG A 189 -4.70 23.08 3.96
C ARG A 189 -5.97 22.95 3.16
N VAL A 190 -7.05 22.56 3.84
CA VAL A 190 -8.41 22.47 3.30
C VAL A 190 -9.39 23.27 4.13
N ILE A 191 -10.58 23.53 3.58
CA ILE A 191 -11.72 24.03 4.35
C ILE A 191 -12.69 22.86 4.57
N GLU A 192 -12.88 22.46 5.80
CA GLU A 192 -13.84 21.40 6.16
C GLU A 192 -14.87 21.98 7.13
N ASN A 193 -16.16 21.89 6.78
CA ASN A 193 -17.25 22.47 7.55
C ASN A 193 -17.05 23.94 7.94
N GLY A 194 -16.41 24.73 7.05
CA GLY A 194 -16.12 26.14 7.26
C GLY A 194 -14.89 26.43 8.13
N THR A 195 -14.18 25.41 8.58
CA THR A 195 -12.93 25.52 9.35
C THR A 195 -11.73 25.10 8.50
N VAL A 196 -10.61 25.75 8.72
CA VAL A 196 -9.33 25.40 8.08
C VAL A 196 -8.73 24.22 8.84
N LYS A 197 -8.35 23.19 8.09
CA LYS A 197 -7.62 22.04 8.61
C LYS A 197 -6.38 21.78 7.81
N GLU A 198 -5.36 21.23 8.47
CA GLU A 198 -4.09 20.90 7.86
C GLU A 198 -3.86 19.39 7.93
N PHE A 199 -3.37 18.81 6.85
CA PHE A 199 -3.09 17.38 6.72
C PHE A 199 -1.80 17.16 5.94
N GLU A 200 -1.28 15.95 6.00
CA GLU A 200 -0.15 15.51 5.18
C GLU A 200 -0.55 14.34 4.29
N TYR A 201 0.00 14.29 3.07
CA TYR A 201 -0.19 13.13 2.22
C TYR A 201 0.62 11.93 2.75
N PRO A 202 0.13 10.70 2.59
CA PRO A 202 0.99 9.54 2.70
C PRO A 202 2.19 9.68 1.73
N PRO A 203 3.43 9.38 2.15
CA PRO A 203 4.61 9.56 1.28
C PRO A 203 4.49 8.85 -0.06
N GLU A 204 3.90 7.64 -0.10
CA GLU A 204 3.64 6.91 -1.33
C GLU A 204 2.76 7.68 -2.32
N ILE A 205 1.78 8.45 -1.84
CA ILE A 205 0.91 9.30 -2.67
C ILE A 205 1.73 10.46 -3.25
N TYR A 206 2.58 11.07 -2.44
CA TYR A 206 3.49 12.13 -2.89
C TYR A 206 4.40 11.64 -4.01
N TYR A 207 5.14 10.54 -3.79
CA TYR A 207 6.11 10.06 -4.78
C TYR A 207 5.46 9.63 -6.09
N TRP A 208 4.39 8.83 -6.04
CA TRP A 208 3.76 8.32 -7.25
C TRP A 208 2.96 9.36 -8.03
N TYR A 209 2.29 10.29 -7.33
CA TYR A 209 1.27 11.13 -7.94
C TYR A 209 1.59 12.62 -7.92
N VAL A 210 2.76 13.01 -7.40
CA VAL A 210 3.33 14.36 -7.54
C VAL A 210 4.72 14.29 -8.14
N VAL A 211 5.65 13.53 -7.54
CA VAL A 211 7.07 13.52 -7.91
C VAL A 211 7.33 12.85 -9.28
N HIS A 212 6.65 11.75 -9.56
CA HIS A 212 6.95 10.94 -10.75
C HIS A 212 6.92 11.77 -12.05
N PRO A 213 7.97 11.74 -12.89
CA PRO A 213 8.07 12.58 -14.09
C PRO A 213 7.09 12.19 -15.20
N GLN A 214 6.64 10.94 -15.27
CA GLN A 214 5.67 10.44 -16.23
C GLN A 214 4.24 10.58 -15.70
N LEU A 215 3.34 11.16 -16.49
CA LEU A 215 1.95 11.40 -16.11
C LEU A 215 1.06 10.19 -16.36
N THR A 216 1.12 9.65 -17.58
CA THR A 216 0.28 8.53 -18.01
C THR A 216 1.08 7.49 -18.80
N GLY A 217 1.10 7.57 -20.13
CA GLY A 217 1.76 6.60 -21.00
C GLY A 217 2.80 7.22 -21.95
N GLU A 218 2.97 8.55 -21.89
CA GLU A 218 3.98 9.25 -22.67
C GLU A 218 5.38 8.99 -22.12
N LYS A 219 6.37 9.05 -22.99
CA LYS A 219 7.77 9.11 -22.58
C LYS A 219 8.09 10.55 -22.21
N PRO A 220 8.62 10.82 -21.01
CA PRO A 220 9.00 12.17 -20.61
C PRO A 220 10.11 12.73 -21.52
N GLU A 221 9.88 13.90 -22.10
CA GLU A 221 10.79 14.58 -23.03
C GLU A 221 10.79 16.08 -22.78
N PHE A 222 11.92 16.75 -23.13
CA PHE A 222 11.93 18.21 -23.23
C PHE A 222 11.20 18.63 -24.52
N ILE A 223 10.25 19.52 -24.37
CA ILE A 223 9.52 20.11 -25.48
C ILE A 223 9.68 21.64 -25.38
N TYR A 224 10.01 22.27 -26.47
CA TYR A 224 10.33 23.71 -26.50
C TYR A 224 11.45 24.13 -25.53
N GLY A 225 12.32 23.19 -25.14
CA GLY A 225 13.42 23.43 -24.21
C GLY A 225 13.06 23.29 -22.74
N GLU A 226 11.82 23.00 -22.42
CA GLU A 226 11.30 22.91 -21.04
C GLU A 226 10.66 21.54 -20.78
N PHE A 227 10.70 21.13 -19.52
CA PHE A 227 9.97 19.96 -19.07
C PHE A 227 8.51 20.34 -18.72
N TRP A 228 7.56 19.43 -18.86
CA TRP A 228 6.13 19.77 -18.68
C TRP A 228 5.82 20.45 -17.34
N ARG A 229 6.54 20.13 -16.24
CA ARG A 229 6.30 20.70 -14.93
C ARG A 229 6.60 22.20 -14.90
N ASP A 230 7.70 22.59 -15.50
CA ASP A 230 8.05 24.00 -15.62
C ASP A 230 7.11 24.72 -16.60
N TYR A 231 6.94 24.16 -17.79
CA TYR A 231 6.12 24.74 -18.84
C TYR A 231 4.69 25.04 -18.35
N ILE A 232 4.02 24.04 -17.75
CA ILE A 232 2.61 24.19 -17.30
C ILE A 232 2.46 25.22 -16.19
N PHE A 233 3.43 25.33 -15.29
CA PHE A 233 3.32 26.21 -14.13
C PHE A 233 3.85 27.64 -14.39
N ASN A 234 4.95 27.76 -15.12
CA ASN A 234 5.72 28.99 -15.26
C ASN A 234 5.66 29.61 -16.66
N HIS A 235 5.14 28.92 -17.66
CA HIS A 235 5.09 29.42 -19.02
C HIS A 235 3.76 30.11 -19.33
N ASN A 236 3.83 31.29 -19.96
CA ASN A 236 2.66 32.03 -20.42
C ASN A 236 2.37 31.69 -21.88
N ASP A 237 1.46 30.81 -22.11
CA ASP A 237 1.06 30.48 -23.46
C ASP A 237 0.06 31.48 -24.03
N ILE A 238 -0.04 31.57 -25.34
CA ILE A 238 -0.75 32.62 -26.06
C ILE A 238 -2.20 32.76 -25.57
N GLY A 239 -2.49 33.89 -24.91
CA GLY A 239 -3.85 34.24 -24.49
C GLY A 239 -4.31 33.70 -23.15
N TYR A 240 -3.46 32.94 -22.44
CA TYR A 240 -3.80 32.39 -21.13
C TYR A 240 -2.90 32.93 -20.02
N PRO A 241 -3.47 33.23 -18.84
CA PRO A 241 -2.66 33.66 -17.72
C PRO A 241 -1.80 32.53 -17.18
N LEU A 242 -0.65 32.88 -16.60
CA LEU A 242 0.22 31.93 -15.90
C LEU A 242 -0.53 31.19 -14.80
N LEU A 243 -0.40 29.87 -14.75
CA LEU A 243 -1.03 29.06 -13.69
C LEU A 243 -0.55 29.51 -12.31
N LYS A 244 0.74 29.75 -12.13
CA LYS A 244 1.30 30.22 -10.86
C LYS A 244 0.74 31.57 -10.41
N GLU A 245 0.44 32.50 -11.33
CA GLU A 245 -0.18 33.75 -10.97
C GLU A 245 -1.63 33.57 -10.48
N LYS A 246 -2.35 32.63 -11.08
CA LYS A 246 -3.71 32.27 -10.66
C LYS A 246 -3.73 31.61 -9.28
N LEU A 247 -2.69 30.83 -8.94
CA LEU A 247 -2.56 30.16 -7.66
C LEU A 247 -1.93 31.03 -6.56
N SER A 248 -1.32 32.15 -6.89
CA SER A 248 -0.54 33.01 -5.98
C SER A 248 -1.30 33.52 -4.73
N ASN A 249 -2.61 33.62 -4.81
CA ASN A 249 -3.47 34.06 -3.71
C ASN A 249 -4.47 32.98 -3.26
N ILE A 250 -4.19 31.73 -3.54
CA ILE A 250 -5.00 30.59 -3.12
C ILE A 250 -4.38 30.00 -1.85
N TYR A 251 -5.17 29.88 -0.80
CA TYR A 251 -4.73 29.48 0.54
C TYR A 251 -5.23 28.08 0.94
N TYR A 252 -6.14 27.50 0.15
CA TYR A 252 -6.77 26.21 0.43
C TYR A 252 -6.75 25.34 -0.81
N LEU A 253 -6.45 24.07 -0.60
CA LEU A 253 -6.44 23.07 -1.66
C LEU A 253 -7.87 22.80 -2.16
N TRP A 254 -8.78 22.55 -1.24
CA TRP A 254 -10.16 22.18 -1.50
C TRP A 254 -11.07 22.59 -0.33
N ASP A 255 -12.36 22.68 -0.54
CA ASP A 255 -13.35 22.97 0.51
C ASP A 255 -14.15 21.74 0.96
N CYS A 256 -13.66 20.56 0.62
CA CYS A 256 -14.21 19.26 0.99
C CYS A 256 -15.69 19.09 0.62
N LYS A 257 -16.09 19.61 -0.52
CA LYS A 257 -17.45 19.51 -1.03
C LYS A 257 -17.47 18.96 -2.44
N SER A 258 -18.41 18.05 -2.72
CA SER A 258 -18.78 17.71 -4.09
C SER A 258 -19.56 18.85 -4.75
N TYR A 259 -19.22 19.17 -5.98
CA TYR A 259 -19.86 20.24 -6.74
C TYR A 259 -20.80 19.76 -7.82
N PHE A 260 -20.78 18.48 -8.16
CA PHE A 260 -21.65 17.91 -9.19
C PHE A 260 -23.13 17.99 -8.78
N GLN A 261 -23.41 17.91 -7.49
CA GLN A 261 -24.76 17.97 -6.97
C GLN A 261 -25.29 19.40 -6.77
N ASP A 262 -24.41 20.39 -6.78
CA ASP A 262 -24.78 21.81 -6.61
C ASP A 262 -25.02 22.49 -7.96
N LYS A 263 -26.22 22.24 -8.52
CA LYS A 263 -26.65 22.75 -9.82
C LYS A 263 -26.69 24.26 -9.94
N ASP A 264 -26.59 24.98 -8.84
CA ASP A 264 -26.66 26.45 -8.78
C ASP A 264 -25.27 27.09 -8.82
N ARG A 265 -24.19 26.34 -8.78
CA ARG A 265 -22.82 26.86 -8.97
C ARG A 265 -22.54 27.08 -10.44
N THR A 266 -22.65 28.33 -10.84
CA THR A 266 -22.13 28.77 -12.13
C THR A 266 -20.64 29.03 -12.03
N TRP A 267 -19.87 28.19 -12.70
CA TRP A 267 -18.43 28.26 -12.78
C TRP A 267 -17.97 29.47 -13.63
N ASN A 268 -17.83 30.59 -13.04
CA ASN A 268 -17.11 31.73 -13.64
C ASN A 268 -16.06 32.23 -12.63
N TRP A 269 -15.08 33.03 -13.04
CA TRP A 269 -14.01 33.49 -12.16
C TRP A 269 -14.46 34.29 -10.93
N SER A 270 -15.71 34.56 -10.82
CA SER A 270 -16.34 35.26 -9.67
C SER A 270 -16.96 34.25 -8.67
N ILE A 271 -16.62 33.03 -8.77
CA ILE A 271 -17.32 31.87 -8.17
C ILE A 271 -17.43 31.94 -6.68
N THR A 272 -16.37 32.29 -6.02
CA THR A 272 -16.40 32.37 -4.57
C THR A 272 -15.54 33.49 -4.08
N ASN A 273 -15.85 34.00 -2.89
CA ASN A 273 -14.97 34.91 -2.19
C ASN A 273 -13.65 34.23 -1.76
N HIS A 274 -13.60 32.91 -1.84
CA HIS A 274 -12.47 32.06 -1.42
C HIS A 274 -12.27 30.87 -2.38
N PRO A 275 -11.74 31.12 -3.61
CA PRO A 275 -11.48 30.04 -4.56
C PRO A 275 -10.42 29.07 -4.03
N THR A 276 -10.61 27.77 -4.28
CA THR A 276 -9.68 26.71 -3.94
C THR A 276 -8.75 26.36 -5.10
N ALA A 277 -7.64 25.70 -4.81
CA ALA A 277 -6.67 25.32 -5.85
C ALA A 277 -7.27 24.38 -6.90
N VAL A 278 -8.06 23.39 -6.48
CA VAL A 278 -8.72 22.45 -7.39
C VAL A 278 -9.66 23.20 -8.36
N GLU A 279 -10.44 24.16 -7.86
CA GLU A 279 -11.33 24.98 -8.71
C GLU A 279 -10.54 25.81 -9.72
N VAL A 280 -9.50 26.50 -9.27
CA VAL A 280 -8.68 27.37 -10.12
C VAL A 280 -7.98 26.59 -11.21
N ILE A 281 -7.41 25.44 -10.88
CA ILE A 281 -6.73 24.57 -11.84
C ILE A 281 -7.75 24.02 -12.86
N SER A 282 -8.89 23.55 -12.41
CA SER A 282 -9.94 23.02 -13.28
C SER A 282 -10.41 24.09 -14.28
N TYR A 283 -10.63 25.31 -13.81
CA TYR A 283 -10.97 26.43 -14.69
C TYR A 283 -9.85 26.75 -15.68
N TRP A 284 -8.59 26.81 -15.23
CA TRP A 284 -7.43 27.07 -16.07
C TRP A 284 -7.32 26.03 -17.19
N VAL A 285 -7.48 24.75 -16.85
CA VAL A 285 -7.46 23.64 -17.82
C VAL A 285 -8.58 23.79 -18.86
N GLY A 286 -9.81 24.04 -18.42
CA GLY A 286 -10.95 24.22 -19.33
C GLY A 286 -10.82 25.44 -20.25
N LYS A 287 -10.04 26.47 -19.88
CA LYS A 287 -9.71 27.59 -20.76
C LYS A 287 -8.53 27.30 -21.68
N THR A 288 -7.53 26.55 -21.20
CA THR A 288 -6.33 26.20 -21.98
C THR A 288 -6.67 25.22 -23.10
N VAL A 289 -7.52 24.24 -22.82
CA VAL A 289 -7.98 23.28 -23.83
C VAL A 289 -9.49 23.31 -23.90
N PRO A 290 -10.09 24.25 -24.65
CA PRO A 290 -11.52 24.21 -24.94
C PRO A 290 -11.86 22.98 -25.78
N GLU A 291 -13.05 22.42 -25.59
CA GLU A 291 -13.55 21.15 -26.18
C GLU A 291 -13.43 21.10 -27.71
N GLN A 292 -12.24 20.93 -28.25
CA GLN A 292 -12.01 20.76 -29.69
C GLN A 292 -10.76 19.94 -29.96
N ALA A 293 -10.88 18.95 -30.80
CA ALA A 293 -9.73 18.19 -31.30
C ALA A 293 -9.69 18.23 -32.82
N TYR A 294 -8.53 18.61 -33.35
CA TYR A 294 -8.27 18.57 -34.79
C TYR A 294 -6.88 18.02 -35.09
N GLY A 295 -6.78 17.31 -36.22
CA GLY A 295 -5.52 16.76 -36.68
C GLY A 295 -4.94 15.68 -35.76
N ASP A 296 -3.61 15.62 -35.69
CA ASP A 296 -2.92 14.70 -34.80
C ASP A 296 -2.97 15.23 -33.38
N ARG A 297 -3.45 14.39 -32.47
CA ARG A 297 -3.64 14.73 -31.05
C ARG A 297 -2.31 14.65 -30.31
N PRO A 298 -1.89 15.71 -29.59
CA PRO A 298 -0.61 15.73 -28.91
C PRO A 298 -0.58 14.81 -27.70
N SER A 299 0.58 14.25 -27.40
CA SER A 299 0.77 13.33 -26.28
C SER A 299 1.50 13.94 -25.10
N GLN A 300 2.24 15.03 -25.28
CA GLN A 300 2.98 15.74 -24.24
C GLN A 300 2.14 16.90 -23.68
N ALA A 301 2.14 17.10 -22.36
CA ALA A 301 1.29 18.08 -21.70
C ALA A 301 1.59 19.52 -22.15
N ASN A 302 2.85 19.86 -22.35
CA ASN A 302 3.25 21.16 -22.86
C ASN A 302 2.83 21.41 -24.31
N ILE A 303 2.83 20.40 -25.18
CA ILE A 303 2.27 20.53 -26.55
C ILE A 303 0.77 20.72 -26.49
N ILE A 304 0.06 19.97 -25.61
CA ILE A 304 -1.40 20.15 -25.40
C ILE A 304 -1.70 21.58 -24.98
N ALA A 305 -0.94 22.14 -24.06
CA ALA A 305 -1.10 23.52 -23.61
C ALA A 305 -0.84 24.52 -24.74
N HIS A 306 0.24 24.30 -25.50
CA HIS A 306 0.64 25.21 -26.62
C HIS A 306 -0.34 25.20 -27.78
N GLU A 307 -0.84 24.03 -28.15
CA GLU A 307 -1.76 23.88 -29.29
C GLU A 307 -3.21 24.11 -28.93
N HIS A 308 -3.56 24.19 -27.65
CA HIS A 308 -4.92 24.31 -27.16
C HIS A 308 -5.86 23.25 -27.75
N ASN A 309 -5.34 22.04 -27.95
CA ASN A 309 -5.99 20.98 -28.72
C ASN A 309 -6.14 19.71 -27.91
N GLY A 310 -7.37 19.22 -27.79
CA GLY A 310 -7.63 17.96 -27.12
C GLY A 310 -9.07 17.67 -26.79
N TRP A 311 -9.33 16.41 -26.50
CA TRP A 311 -10.55 15.91 -25.92
C TRP A 311 -10.25 15.29 -24.54
N CYS A 312 -11.07 14.36 -24.06
CA CYS A 312 -10.93 13.76 -22.75
C CYS A 312 -9.50 13.26 -22.44
N GLY A 313 -8.81 12.66 -23.40
CA GLY A 313 -7.44 12.17 -23.24
C GLY A 313 -6.42 13.28 -22.96
N GLU A 314 -6.49 14.37 -23.71
CA GLU A 314 -5.60 15.51 -23.60
C GLU A 314 -5.99 16.38 -22.39
N LEU A 315 -7.30 16.60 -22.17
CA LEU A 315 -7.82 17.31 -21.01
C LEU A 315 -7.40 16.65 -19.69
N GLN A 316 -7.54 15.32 -19.62
CA GLN A 316 -7.10 14.57 -18.46
C GLN A 316 -5.58 14.74 -18.24
N LYS A 317 -4.77 14.65 -19.29
CA LYS A 317 -3.31 14.73 -19.17
C LYS A 317 -2.82 16.09 -18.70
N ILE A 318 -3.31 17.17 -19.33
CA ILE A 318 -2.93 18.53 -18.92
C ILE A 318 -3.43 18.84 -17.50
N ALA A 319 -4.57 18.31 -17.11
CA ALA A 319 -5.11 18.51 -15.78
C ALA A 319 -4.27 17.80 -14.71
N VAL A 320 -3.88 16.54 -14.95
CA VAL A 320 -2.94 15.82 -14.07
C VAL A 320 -1.60 16.56 -13.99
N ALA A 321 -1.08 17.05 -15.12
CA ALA A 321 0.15 17.85 -15.14
C ALA A 321 0.02 19.13 -14.30
N ALA A 322 -1.06 19.88 -14.49
CA ALA A 322 -1.31 21.13 -13.75
C ALA A 322 -1.46 20.90 -12.24
N GLN A 323 -2.20 19.86 -11.85
CA GLN A 323 -2.36 19.49 -10.45
C GLN A 323 -1.03 19.05 -9.83
N ARG A 324 -0.25 18.16 -10.49
CA ARG A 324 1.06 17.72 -9.98
C ARG A 324 2.10 18.84 -9.96
N ALA A 325 2.08 19.79 -10.94
CA ALA A 325 2.93 20.96 -10.91
C ALA A 325 2.58 21.90 -9.77
N ALA A 326 1.33 21.86 -9.31
CA ALA A 326 0.77 22.65 -8.22
C ALA A 326 0.68 21.86 -6.89
N LEU A 327 1.49 20.83 -6.70
CA LEU A 327 1.60 20.02 -5.47
C LEU A 327 0.33 19.25 -5.09
N ILE A 328 -0.57 18.97 -6.03
CA ILE A 328 -1.78 18.20 -5.80
C ILE A 328 -1.58 16.80 -6.40
N PRO A 329 -1.60 15.72 -5.61
CA PRO A 329 -1.51 14.38 -6.16
C PRO A 329 -2.68 14.09 -7.08
N SER A 330 -2.38 13.64 -8.28
CA SER A 330 -3.40 13.40 -9.30
C SER A 330 -3.04 12.23 -10.21
N VAL A 331 -4.09 11.54 -10.69
CA VAL A 331 -3.97 10.37 -11.56
C VAL A 331 -5.07 10.35 -12.61
N GLY A 332 -4.75 9.82 -13.78
CA GLY A 332 -5.73 9.56 -14.83
C GLY A 332 -6.44 8.22 -14.64
N ILE A 333 -7.75 8.24 -14.78
CA ILE A 333 -8.62 7.06 -14.75
C ILE A 333 -9.07 6.74 -16.17
N PHE A 334 -9.04 5.46 -16.52
CA PHE A 334 -9.30 4.98 -17.86
C PHE A 334 -10.45 3.96 -17.86
N ASP A 335 -11.47 4.20 -18.70
CA ASP A 335 -12.38 3.20 -19.19
C ASP A 335 -12.15 3.01 -20.69
N SER A 336 -11.19 2.17 -21.04
CA SER A 336 -10.87 1.91 -22.45
C SER A 336 -12.02 1.26 -23.21
N GLY A 337 -12.91 0.56 -22.50
CA GLY A 337 -14.08 -0.07 -23.12
C GLY A 337 -15.13 0.92 -23.59
N GLU A 338 -15.17 2.11 -22.98
CA GLU A 338 -16.11 3.18 -23.34
C GLU A 338 -15.41 4.38 -24.01
N ASP A 339 -14.12 4.22 -24.35
CA ASP A 339 -13.29 5.28 -24.95
C ASP A 339 -13.35 6.59 -24.16
N HIS A 340 -13.17 6.49 -22.86
CA HIS A 340 -13.24 7.64 -21.98
C HIS A 340 -12.14 7.62 -20.94
N VAL A 341 -11.65 8.80 -20.59
CA VAL A 341 -10.65 9.03 -19.56
C VAL A 341 -10.96 10.32 -18.82
N TRP A 342 -10.72 10.31 -17.52
CA TRP A 342 -10.86 11.46 -16.64
C TRP A 342 -9.75 11.46 -15.62
N ARG A 343 -9.85 12.23 -14.54
CA ARG A 343 -8.84 12.29 -13.51
C ARG A 343 -9.43 12.29 -12.11
N GLU A 344 -8.59 11.89 -11.18
CA GLU A 344 -8.81 12.05 -9.75
C GLU A 344 -7.68 12.88 -9.15
N PHE A 345 -7.98 13.61 -8.06
CA PHE A 345 -7.00 14.16 -7.14
C PHE A 345 -7.14 13.49 -5.77
N TYR A 346 -6.08 13.51 -4.98
CA TYR A 346 -6.08 12.89 -3.66
C TYR A 346 -6.20 13.94 -2.55
N GLU A 347 -7.21 13.78 -1.70
CA GLU A 347 -7.36 14.48 -0.42
C GLU A 347 -7.99 13.53 0.59
N ARG A 348 -7.17 12.87 1.42
CA ARG A 348 -7.55 11.76 2.34
C ARG A 348 -8.30 10.59 1.67
N GLY A 349 -8.43 10.64 0.39
CA GLY A 349 -9.06 9.69 -0.52
C GLY A 349 -8.98 10.22 -1.94
N TRP A 350 -9.35 9.41 -2.91
CA TRP A 350 -9.43 9.82 -4.30
C TRP A 350 -10.79 10.44 -4.58
N HIS A 351 -10.80 11.61 -5.21
CA HIS A 351 -11.98 12.34 -5.63
C HIS A 351 -11.95 12.54 -7.12
N GLU A 352 -13.05 12.23 -7.76
CA GLU A 352 -13.22 12.47 -9.18
C GLU A 352 -13.21 13.98 -9.48
N ASN A 353 -12.55 14.37 -10.56
CA ASN A 353 -12.44 15.76 -10.97
C ASN A 353 -12.42 15.90 -12.50
N ASP A 354 -13.55 15.79 -13.14
CA ASP A 354 -13.67 15.94 -14.58
C ASP A 354 -13.99 17.38 -15.00
N ASN A 355 -13.34 17.84 -16.06
CA ASN A 355 -13.57 19.19 -16.62
C ASN A 355 -14.60 19.23 -17.75
N TRP A 356 -15.08 18.07 -18.18
CA TRP A 356 -15.86 17.94 -19.39
C TRP A 356 -17.18 18.75 -19.40
N TRP A 357 -17.81 18.91 -18.26
CA TRP A 357 -19.17 19.44 -18.16
C TRP A 357 -19.26 20.95 -18.02
N ALA A 358 -18.20 21.61 -17.76
CA ALA A 358 -18.31 22.98 -17.35
C ALA A 358 -17.80 23.91 -18.45
N ASP A 359 -18.61 24.90 -18.83
CA ASP A 359 -18.15 26.11 -19.49
C ASP A 359 -17.03 26.77 -18.68
N GLY A 360 -16.00 26.00 -18.29
CA GLY A 360 -14.78 26.45 -17.66
C GLY A 360 -14.53 26.12 -16.20
N GLY A 361 -15.16 25.12 -15.62
CA GLY A 361 -14.80 24.66 -14.26
C GLY A 361 -14.90 23.15 -14.15
N GLY A 362 -14.11 22.50 -13.33
CA GLY A 362 -14.20 21.07 -13.09
C GLY A 362 -15.27 20.72 -12.06
N ALA A 363 -16.00 19.68 -12.28
CA ALA A 363 -16.77 19.06 -11.22
C ALA A 363 -15.83 18.34 -10.26
N VAL A 364 -16.21 18.28 -9.02
CA VAL A 364 -15.63 17.35 -8.04
C VAL A 364 -16.77 16.50 -7.51
N ASP A 365 -16.66 15.21 -7.65
CA ASP A 365 -17.71 14.30 -7.20
C ASP A 365 -17.12 13.04 -6.56
N GLU A 366 -17.97 12.28 -5.92
CA GLU A 366 -17.61 10.93 -5.51
C GLU A 366 -17.60 10.02 -6.76
N PRO A 367 -16.67 9.07 -6.86
CA PRO A 367 -16.48 8.28 -8.08
C PRO A 367 -17.74 7.56 -8.59
N ASP A 368 -18.54 6.96 -7.69
CA ASP A 368 -19.77 6.26 -8.04
C ASP A 368 -20.85 7.23 -8.57
N VAL A 369 -20.98 8.43 -7.97
CA VAL A 369 -21.93 9.45 -8.42
C VAL A 369 -21.58 9.90 -9.83
N TYR A 370 -20.30 10.09 -10.14
CA TYR A 370 -19.82 10.41 -11.48
C TYR A 370 -20.18 9.32 -12.48
N ALA A 371 -19.85 8.05 -12.18
CA ALA A 371 -20.07 6.92 -13.04
C ALA A 371 -21.55 6.76 -13.41
N TYR A 372 -22.44 6.80 -12.43
CA TYR A 372 -23.89 6.68 -12.66
C TYR A 372 -24.51 7.94 -13.28
N GLY A 373 -23.94 9.10 -13.04
CA GLY A 373 -24.34 10.36 -13.68
C GLY A 373 -24.15 10.35 -15.20
N TRP A 374 -23.11 9.70 -15.67
CA TRP A 374 -22.82 9.55 -17.11
C TRP A 374 -23.74 8.59 -17.84
N LYS A 375 -24.45 7.71 -17.13
CA LYS A 375 -25.35 6.69 -17.69
C LYS A 375 -24.67 5.78 -18.73
N LYS A 376 -23.36 5.55 -18.59
CA LYS A 376 -22.59 4.64 -19.44
C LYS A 376 -22.42 3.27 -18.76
N ASP A 377 -22.37 2.24 -19.58
CA ASP A 377 -22.08 0.88 -19.13
C ASP A 377 -20.57 0.73 -18.88
N MET A 378 -20.11 1.05 -17.68
CA MET A 378 -18.71 0.90 -17.30
C MET A 378 -18.23 -0.54 -17.48
N SER A 379 -17.01 -0.72 -17.96
CA SER A 379 -16.45 -2.06 -18.23
C SER A 379 -15.47 -2.51 -17.15
N ALA A 380 -14.26 -2.00 -17.23
CA ALA A 380 -13.17 -2.28 -16.32
C ALA A 380 -12.30 -1.03 -16.25
N LEU A 381 -12.30 -0.42 -15.09
CA LEU A 381 -11.65 0.86 -14.88
C LEU A 381 -10.30 0.66 -14.20
N PHE A 382 -9.34 1.44 -14.65
CA PHE A 382 -8.01 1.41 -14.07
C PHE A 382 -7.36 2.78 -14.01
N ALA A 383 -6.49 2.94 -13.02
CA ALA A 383 -5.50 4.01 -12.98
C ALA A 383 -4.13 3.48 -13.39
N LYS A 384 -3.26 4.36 -13.87
CA LYS A 384 -1.94 4.01 -14.36
C LYS A 384 -0.86 4.75 -13.60
N ASN A 385 0.09 4.00 -13.06
CA ASN A 385 1.29 4.55 -12.44
C ASN A 385 2.33 4.97 -13.50
N GLY A 386 3.25 5.83 -13.09
CA GLY A 386 4.34 6.28 -13.95
C GLY A 386 5.28 5.17 -14.44
N ASP A 387 5.33 4.00 -13.78
CA ASP A 387 6.09 2.83 -14.22
C ASP A 387 5.32 1.93 -15.20
N ASN A 388 4.21 2.41 -15.75
CA ASN A 388 3.28 1.68 -16.60
C ASN A 388 2.54 0.50 -15.92
N SER A 389 2.70 0.29 -14.62
CA SER A 389 1.80 -0.59 -13.89
C SER A 389 0.41 0.02 -13.79
N ILE A 390 -0.59 -0.84 -13.75
CA ILE A 390 -1.98 -0.43 -13.60
C ILE A 390 -2.56 -1.03 -12.33
N TYR A 391 -3.54 -0.35 -11.77
CA TYR A 391 -4.35 -0.89 -10.71
C TYR A 391 -5.84 -0.67 -11.01
N GLU A 392 -6.63 -1.64 -10.64
CA GLU A 392 -8.06 -1.65 -10.89
C GLU A 392 -8.78 -0.72 -9.92
N VAL A 393 -9.67 0.12 -10.46
CA VAL A 393 -10.51 1.05 -9.68
C VAL A 393 -12.00 0.79 -9.89
N THR A 394 -12.37 -0.22 -10.64
CA THR A 394 -13.77 -0.59 -10.89
C THR A 394 -14.63 -0.64 -9.62
N PRO A 395 -14.16 -1.22 -8.49
CA PRO A 395 -14.95 -1.26 -7.27
C PRO A 395 -15.29 0.10 -6.65
N THR A 396 -14.55 1.13 -6.98
CA THR A 396 -14.78 2.49 -6.48
C THR A 396 -15.89 3.19 -7.25
N TYR A 397 -16.06 2.85 -8.54
CA TYR A 397 -17.00 3.49 -9.46
C TYR A 397 -18.32 2.72 -9.64
N ILE A 398 -18.31 1.41 -9.47
CA ILE A 398 -19.46 0.55 -9.75
C ILE A 398 -19.93 -0.13 -8.46
N HIS A 399 -21.22 -0.02 -8.15
CA HIS A 399 -21.82 -0.65 -6.99
C HIS A 399 -21.73 -2.19 -7.04
N PRO A 400 -21.71 -2.88 -5.89
CA PRO A 400 -21.59 -4.36 -5.86
C PRO A 400 -22.60 -5.11 -6.70
N GLU A 401 -23.84 -4.61 -6.81
CA GLU A 401 -24.92 -5.21 -7.60
C GLU A 401 -24.74 -5.11 -9.11
N ASP A 402 -23.98 -4.11 -9.58
CA ASP A 402 -23.73 -3.83 -11.00
C ASP A 402 -22.36 -4.32 -11.46
N ARG A 403 -21.62 -5.04 -10.62
CA ARG A 403 -20.33 -5.63 -10.97
C ARG A 403 -20.30 -7.14 -10.81
N VAL A 404 -19.29 -7.75 -11.37
CA VAL A 404 -19.05 -9.20 -11.31
C VAL A 404 -17.59 -9.48 -10.98
N SER A 405 -17.39 -10.38 -10.01
CA SER A 405 -16.07 -10.83 -9.56
C SER A 405 -15.64 -12.05 -10.38
N VAL A 406 -14.66 -11.88 -11.27
CA VAL A 406 -14.13 -12.93 -12.14
C VAL A 406 -12.79 -13.41 -11.62
N ASN A 407 -12.79 -14.56 -10.98
CA ASN A 407 -11.59 -15.17 -10.43
C ASN A 407 -11.08 -16.29 -11.36
N PHE A 408 -9.85 -16.21 -11.84
CA PHE A 408 -9.19 -17.27 -12.58
C PHE A 408 -8.25 -18.06 -11.67
N LYS A 409 -8.25 -19.39 -11.86
CA LYS A 409 -7.31 -20.33 -11.24
C LYS A 409 -6.49 -21.02 -12.33
N PHE A 410 -5.20 -20.74 -12.37
CA PHE A 410 -4.28 -21.30 -13.35
C PHE A 410 -3.52 -22.48 -12.77
N LEU A 411 -3.56 -23.59 -13.47
CA LEU A 411 -2.88 -24.81 -13.11
C LEU A 411 -2.05 -25.37 -14.27
N ASP A 412 -0.95 -26.02 -14.01
CA ASP A 412 -0.19 -26.79 -14.98
C ASP A 412 -0.81 -28.19 -15.21
N ARG A 413 -0.19 -29.01 -16.04
CA ARG A 413 -0.63 -30.41 -16.29
C ARG A 413 -0.56 -31.31 -15.07
N ARG A 414 0.21 -30.95 -14.05
CA ARG A 414 0.33 -31.69 -12.78
C ARG A 414 -0.58 -31.14 -11.70
N LEU A 415 -1.45 -30.18 -12.08
CA LEU A 415 -2.34 -29.46 -11.20
C LEU A 415 -1.62 -28.54 -10.20
N ASN A 416 -0.35 -28.19 -10.45
CA ASN A 416 0.33 -27.18 -9.66
C ASN A 416 -0.16 -25.78 -10.08
N PRO A 417 -0.24 -24.84 -9.14
CA PRO A 417 -0.56 -23.45 -9.45
C PRO A 417 0.52 -22.81 -10.32
N VAL A 418 0.11 -21.92 -11.23
CA VAL A 418 1.00 -21.22 -12.15
C VAL A 418 1.10 -19.77 -11.75
N ASP A 419 2.26 -19.36 -11.26
CA ASP A 419 2.59 -17.97 -10.94
C ASP A 419 2.98 -17.16 -12.19
N GLY A 420 2.58 -15.87 -12.25
CA GLY A 420 3.00 -14.92 -13.28
C GLY A 420 2.42 -15.16 -14.68
N ALA A 421 1.31 -15.87 -14.81
CA ALA A 421 0.52 -15.84 -16.04
C ALA A 421 -0.22 -14.49 -16.14
N ARG A 422 -0.07 -13.78 -17.25
CA ARG A 422 -0.76 -12.52 -17.49
C ARG A 422 -2.14 -12.78 -18.07
N VAL A 423 -3.15 -12.13 -17.50
CA VAL A 423 -4.52 -12.12 -18.02
C VAL A 423 -4.86 -10.69 -18.41
N VAL A 424 -5.25 -10.48 -19.65
CA VAL A 424 -5.70 -9.19 -20.18
C VAL A 424 -7.19 -9.26 -20.42
N VAL A 425 -7.94 -8.36 -19.83
CA VAL A 425 -9.37 -8.18 -20.03
C VAL A 425 -9.58 -7.28 -21.24
N THR A 426 -10.43 -7.70 -22.17
CA THR A 426 -10.77 -6.92 -23.35
C THR A 426 -12.29 -6.93 -23.57
N VAL A 427 -12.80 -5.85 -24.16
CA VAL A 427 -14.14 -5.76 -24.73
C VAL A 427 -14.05 -5.71 -26.25
N TRP A 428 -15.16 -5.96 -26.96
CA TRP A 428 -15.21 -5.87 -28.42
C TRP A 428 -15.86 -4.54 -28.83
N GLY A 429 -15.18 -3.76 -29.64
CA GLY A 429 -15.69 -2.46 -30.08
C GLY A 429 -14.87 -1.85 -31.22
N PRO A 430 -15.24 -0.65 -31.67
CA PRO A 430 -14.50 0.06 -32.66
C PRO A 430 -13.12 0.46 -32.15
N LYS A 431 -12.07 0.02 -32.84
CA LYS A 431 -10.68 0.32 -32.57
C LYS A 431 -10.13 1.26 -33.60
N ASP A 432 -9.64 2.40 -33.20
CA ASP A 432 -8.91 3.31 -34.07
C ASP A 432 -7.62 2.66 -34.58
N ILE A 433 -7.46 2.59 -35.88
CA ILE A 433 -6.26 2.08 -36.56
C ILE A 433 -5.54 3.14 -37.38
N THR A 434 -5.88 4.41 -37.21
CA THR A 434 -5.28 5.54 -37.93
C THR A 434 -3.77 5.55 -37.79
N PHE A 435 -3.24 5.31 -36.58
CA PHE A 435 -1.81 5.20 -36.34
C PHE A 435 -1.16 4.09 -37.19
N ILE A 436 -1.79 2.93 -37.28
CA ILE A 436 -1.29 1.81 -38.09
C ILE A 436 -1.30 2.18 -39.58
N LYS A 437 -2.40 2.79 -40.03
CA LYS A 437 -2.58 3.30 -41.35
C LYS A 437 -1.49 4.30 -41.73
N ASN A 438 -1.22 5.28 -40.89
CA ASN A 438 -0.19 6.29 -41.04
C ASN A 438 1.22 5.68 -41.08
N LYS A 439 1.50 4.72 -40.23
CA LYS A 439 2.77 3.96 -40.26
C LYS A 439 2.99 3.20 -41.57
N ILE A 440 1.92 2.63 -42.12
CA ILE A 440 1.99 1.95 -43.42
C ILE A 440 2.31 2.96 -44.50
N PHE A 441 1.68 4.13 -44.53
CA PHE A 441 1.98 5.22 -45.44
C PHE A 441 3.45 5.62 -45.34
N GLU A 442 3.95 5.91 -44.15
CA GLU A 442 5.35 6.30 -43.90
C GLU A 442 6.36 5.25 -44.44
N VAL A 443 6.07 3.96 -44.24
CA VAL A 443 6.93 2.88 -44.76
C VAL A 443 6.90 2.85 -46.28
N ILE A 444 5.74 3.00 -46.91
CA ILE A 444 5.60 3.01 -48.37
C ILE A 444 6.28 4.23 -48.96
N GLU A 445 6.15 5.41 -48.37
CA GLU A 445 6.88 6.61 -48.78
C GLU A 445 8.40 6.41 -48.70
N LYS A 446 8.90 5.90 -47.58
CA LYS A 446 10.35 5.59 -47.44
C LYS A 446 10.84 4.59 -48.50
N ILE A 447 10.04 3.58 -48.84
CA ILE A 447 10.36 2.63 -49.90
C ILE A 447 10.36 3.36 -51.24
N TRP A 448 9.38 4.23 -51.50
CA TRP A 448 9.30 5.01 -52.71
C TRP A 448 10.50 5.96 -52.91
N ASP A 449 10.88 6.65 -51.85
CA ASP A 449 12.01 7.57 -51.82
C ASP A 449 13.36 6.84 -52.04
N PHE A 450 13.47 5.60 -51.56
CA PHE A 450 14.66 4.77 -51.77
C PHE A 450 14.81 4.27 -53.21
N ILE A 451 13.74 4.31 -54.01
CA ILE A 451 13.82 3.91 -55.43
C ILE A 451 14.48 5.02 -56.25
N PRO A 452 15.66 4.76 -56.89
CA PRO A 452 16.30 5.75 -57.73
C PRO A 452 15.37 6.26 -58.86
N GLU A 453 15.42 7.52 -59.20
CA GLU A 453 14.56 8.17 -60.20
C GLU A 453 14.56 7.43 -61.58
N LEU A 454 15.72 6.83 -61.93
CA LEU A 454 15.85 6.05 -63.15
C LEU A 454 14.94 4.82 -63.23
N PHE A 455 14.53 4.31 -62.06
CA PHE A 455 13.63 3.14 -61.93
C PHE A 455 12.18 3.53 -61.63
N LYS A 456 11.85 4.78 -61.42
CA LYS A 456 10.48 5.28 -61.28
C LYS A 456 9.73 5.37 -62.62
N ILE A 457 9.76 4.26 -63.38
CA ILE A 457 9.06 4.15 -64.66
C ILE A 457 7.51 4.15 -64.43
N LYS A 458 6.76 4.51 -65.49
CA LYS A 458 5.28 4.61 -65.43
C LYS A 458 4.59 3.42 -64.77
N PHE A 459 5.13 2.21 -64.96
CA PHE A 459 4.56 1.01 -64.34
C PHE A 459 4.74 1.01 -62.80
N ILE A 460 5.93 1.34 -62.32
CA ILE A 460 6.25 1.41 -60.89
C ILE A 460 5.47 2.55 -60.23
N GLN A 461 5.39 3.70 -60.90
CA GLN A 461 4.57 4.84 -60.42
C GLN A 461 3.08 4.47 -60.31
N SER A 462 2.51 3.80 -61.34
CA SER A 462 1.13 3.33 -61.31
C SER A 462 0.87 2.29 -60.19
N LEU A 463 1.89 1.48 -59.86
CA LEU A 463 1.80 0.54 -58.73
C LEU A 463 1.80 1.27 -57.40
N TYR A 464 2.68 2.25 -57.24
CA TYR A 464 2.72 3.10 -56.03
C TYR A 464 1.38 3.82 -55.78
N GLU A 465 0.86 4.47 -56.84
CA GLU A 465 -0.44 5.14 -56.79
C GLU A 465 -1.59 4.19 -56.41
N LYS A 466 -1.62 2.97 -56.93
CA LYS A 466 -2.60 1.95 -56.56
C LYS A 466 -2.46 1.44 -55.11
N ILE A 467 -1.24 1.34 -54.62
CA ILE A 467 -1.01 0.97 -53.23
C ILE A 467 -1.54 2.07 -52.30
N ASN A 468 -1.20 3.31 -52.59
CA ASN A 468 -1.69 4.46 -51.77
C ASN A 468 -3.22 4.58 -51.83
N GLU A 469 -3.83 4.43 -53.02
CA GLU A 469 -5.29 4.39 -53.13
C GLU A 469 -5.94 3.26 -52.30
N ARG A 470 -5.28 2.10 -52.19
CA ARG A 470 -5.80 1.01 -51.33
C ARG A 470 -5.66 1.32 -49.86
N ILE A 471 -4.54 1.95 -49.45
CA ILE A 471 -4.34 2.31 -48.04
C ILE A 471 -5.32 3.39 -47.62
N THR A 472 -5.60 4.39 -48.47
CA THR A 472 -6.59 5.43 -48.21
C THR A 472 -8.01 4.86 -47.99
N LYS A 473 -8.31 3.74 -48.63
CA LYS A 473 -9.60 3.03 -48.49
C LYS A 473 -9.71 2.17 -47.22
N ILE A 474 -8.63 1.98 -46.46
CA ILE A 474 -8.69 1.33 -45.18
C ILE A 474 -9.46 2.25 -44.23
N PRO A 475 -10.53 1.79 -43.54
CA PRO A 475 -11.27 2.60 -42.61
C PRO A 475 -10.35 3.01 -41.47
N ASP A 476 -10.65 4.15 -40.86
CA ASP A 476 -9.87 4.66 -39.73
C ASP A 476 -10.13 3.86 -38.44
N SER A 477 -11.23 3.14 -38.36
CA SER A 477 -11.54 2.21 -37.28
C SER A 477 -12.01 0.85 -37.81
N VAL A 478 -11.71 -0.20 -37.06
CA VAL A 478 -12.20 -1.58 -37.27
C VAL A 478 -12.66 -2.18 -35.96
N ASP A 479 -13.73 -2.98 -36.00
CA ASP A 479 -14.14 -3.68 -34.79
C ASP A 479 -13.09 -4.71 -34.37
N GLY A 480 -12.74 -4.68 -33.11
CA GLY A 480 -11.71 -5.54 -32.55
C GLY A 480 -11.66 -5.53 -31.01
N PRO A 481 -10.71 -6.29 -30.45
CA PRO A 481 -10.53 -6.30 -29.00
C PRO A 481 -9.90 -4.98 -28.52
N ILE A 482 -10.60 -4.30 -27.62
CA ILE A 482 -10.11 -3.13 -26.89
C ILE A 482 -9.59 -3.62 -25.54
N TYR A 483 -8.30 -3.36 -25.27
CA TYR A 483 -7.66 -3.75 -24.02
C TYR A 483 -8.12 -2.83 -22.89
N CYS A 484 -8.67 -3.42 -21.81
CA CYS A 484 -9.11 -2.68 -20.64
C CYS A 484 -8.05 -2.73 -19.54
N ILE A 485 -8.02 -3.82 -18.77
CA ILE A 485 -7.09 -4.02 -17.68
C ILE A 485 -6.30 -5.32 -17.83
N TRP A 486 -5.23 -5.47 -17.07
CA TRP A 486 -4.50 -6.73 -16.97
C TRP A 486 -3.97 -6.95 -15.56
N ASN A 487 -3.84 -8.21 -15.22
CA ASN A 487 -3.22 -8.60 -13.96
C ASN A 487 -2.45 -9.91 -14.15
N TYR A 488 -1.66 -10.29 -13.17
CA TYR A 488 -0.88 -11.51 -13.17
C TYR A 488 -1.41 -12.49 -12.13
N THR A 489 -1.28 -13.79 -12.42
CA THR A 489 -1.57 -14.80 -11.42
C THR A 489 -0.56 -14.74 -10.28
N ASP A 490 -1.06 -14.94 -9.07
CA ASP A 490 -0.27 -15.08 -7.87
C ASP A 490 0.41 -16.46 -7.76
N ILE A 491 1.22 -16.66 -6.73
CA ILE A 491 1.88 -17.94 -6.43
C ILE A 491 0.87 -19.09 -6.25
N SER A 492 -0.35 -18.78 -5.85
CA SER A 492 -1.45 -19.75 -5.80
C SER A 492 -2.11 -19.98 -7.15
N GLY A 493 -1.68 -19.28 -8.20
CA GLY A 493 -2.26 -19.33 -9.53
C GLY A 493 -3.59 -18.60 -9.65
N ASN A 494 -3.96 -17.71 -8.73
CA ASN A 494 -5.20 -16.94 -8.79
C ASN A 494 -4.95 -15.59 -9.48
N CYS A 495 -5.98 -15.13 -10.20
CA CYS A 495 -6.03 -13.80 -10.79
C CYS A 495 -7.48 -13.31 -10.73
N LEU A 496 -7.72 -12.23 -9.98
CA LEU A 496 -9.05 -11.68 -9.73
C LEU A 496 -9.24 -10.37 -10.49
N PHE A 497 -10.46 -10.17 -11.02
CA PHE A 497 -10.93 -8.92 -11.60
C PHE A 497 -12.34 -8.60 -11.10
N GLU A 498 -12.58 -7.33 -10.82
CA GLU A 498 -13.90 -6.78 -10.58
C GLU A 498 -14.35 -6.00 -11.83
N LEU A 499 -15.38 -6.45 -12.50
CA LEU A 499 -15.78 -5.94 -13.81
C LEU A 499 -17.25 -5.49 -13.79
N GLY A 500 -17.64 -4.60 -14.70
CA GLY A 500 -19.04 -4.26 -14.90
C GLY A 500 -19.87 -5.50 -15.28
N ALA A 501 -21.02 -5.66 -14.64
CA ALA A 501 -21.90 -6.80 -14.89
C ALA A 501 -22.65 -6.67 -16.24
N ASN A 502 -23.38 -7.70 -16.61
CA ASN A 502 -24.31 -7.75 -17.77
C ASN A 502 -23.68 -7.50 -19.15
N ARG A 503 -22.37 -7.61 -19.28
CA ARG A 503 -21.66 -7.48 -20.56
C ARG A 503 -20.72 -8.65 -20.81
N SER A 504 -20.20 -8.75 -22.04
CA SER A 504 -19.31 -9.83 -22.46
C SER A 504 -17.87 -9.38 -22.49
N TYR A 505 -16.96 -10.26 -22.09
CA TYR A 505 -15.53 -9.99 -22.04
C TYR A 505 -14.72 -11.05 -22.79
N ILE A 506 -13.60 -10.64 -23.33
CA ILE A 506 -12.60 -11.52 -23.91
C ILE A 506 -11.36 -11.44 -23.02
N PHE A 507 -10.90 -12.58 -22.53
CA PHE A 507 -9.70 -12.67 -21.72
C PHE A 507 -8.56 -13.24 -22.57
N ILE A 508 -7.47 -12.47 -22.71
CA ILE A 508 -6.27 -12.92 -23.39
C ILE A 508 -5.28 -13.36 -22.33
N ILE A 509 -4.92 -14.64 -22.39
CA ILE A 509 -4.07 -15.30 -21.38
C ILE A 509 -2.70 -15.49 -22.02
N GLN A 510 -1.66 -15.04 -21.31
CA GLN A 510 -0.28 -15.12 -21.76
C GLN A 510 0.61 -15.68 -20.66
N TYR A 511 1.50 -16.59 -21.02
CA TYR A 511 2.50 -17.15 -20.13
C TYR A 511 3.83 -17.34 -20.83
N GLY A 512 4.94 -16.99 -20.17
CA GLY A 512 6.28 -17.09 -20.70
C GLY A 512 7.07 -15.78 -20.61
N ASN A 513 7.93 -15.49 -21.59
CA ASN A 513 8.69 -14.23 -21.58
C ASN A 513 7.81 -13.06 -21.99
N ILE A 514 7.40 -12.24 -21.00
CA ILE A 514 6.38 -11.18 -21.16
C ILE A 514 7.06 -9.78 -21.17
N LYS A 515 8.32 -9.67 -21.54
CA LYS A 515 9.00 -8.36 -21.61
C LYS A 515 8.42 -7.39 -22.64
N LYS A 516 7.55 -7.88 -23.53
CA LYS A 516 6.77 -7.03 -24.48
C LYS A 516 5.32 -7.53 -24.53
N PRO A 517 4.33 -6.65 -24.44
CA PRO A 517 2.94 -7.04 -24.57
C PRO A 517 2.73 -7.60 -25.97
N LEU A 518 2.29 -8.81 -26.15
CA LEU A 518 1.85 -9.47 -27.37
C LEU A 518 2.85 -10.30 -28.20
N SER A 519 4.17 -10.19 -28.10
CA SER A 519 4.99 -10.78 -29.18
C SER A 519 5.76 -12.07 -28.86
N LEU A 520 5.94 -12.47 -27.60
CA LEU A 520 6.81 -13.61 -27.26
C LEU A 520 6.32 -14.49 -26.09
N ALA A 521 5.02 -14.48 -25.81
CA ALA A 521 4.49 -15.41 -24.83
C ALA A 521 4.66 -16.85 -25.34
N ARG A 522 5.19 -17.73 -24.50
CA ARG A 522 5.33 -19.15 -24.83
C ARG A 522 3.97 -19.88 -24.88
N PHE A 523 2.95 -19.27 -24.29
CA PHE A 523 1.59 -19.74 -24.32
C PHE A 523 0.65 -18.54 -24.46
N ASN A 524 -0.28 -18.63 -25.42
CA ASN A 524 -1.36 -17.68 -25.61
C ASN A 524 -2.68 -18.45 -25.71
N ALA A 525 -3.69 -17.98 -25.01
CA ALA A 525 -5.06 -18.48 -25.12
C ALA A 525 -6.05 -17.33 -25.05
N ILE A 526 -7.22 -17.54 -25.62
CA ILE A 526 -8.33 -16.60 -25.57
C ILE A 526 -9.51 -17.29 -24.92
N ARG A 527 -10.18 -16.60 -24.00
CA ARG A 527 -11.43 -17.03 -23.38
C ARG A 527 -12.47 -15.95 -23.58
N PHE A 528 -13.60 -16.34 -24.12
CA PHE A 528 -14.78 -15.50 -24.23
C PHE A 528 -15.76 -15.88 -23.12
N LEU A 529 -16.20 -14.91 -22.32
CA LEU A 529 -17.21 -15.08 -21.29
C LEU A 529 -18.36 -14.11 -21.58
N GLN A 530 -19.52 -14.67 -21.91
CA GLN A 530 -20.74 -13.90 -22.04
C GLN A 530 -21.42 -13.79 -20.67
N ASN A 531 -21.64 -12.58 -20.21
CA ASN A 531 -22.20 -12.29 -18.90
C ASN A 531 -21.57 -13.17 -17.80
N PRO A 532 -20.26 -12.98 -17.50
CA PRO A 532 -19.58 -13.77 -16.50
C PRO A 532 -20.29 -13.69 -15.15
N LYS A 533 -20.14 -14.71 -14.34
CA LYS A 533 -20.74 -14.81 -13.00
C LYS A 533 -19.63 -14.82 -11.95
N ASP A 534 -19.99 -14.45 -10.72
CA ASP A 534 -19.12 -14.56 -9.57
C ASP A 534 -18.73 -16.01 -9.31
N LYS A 535 -17.64 -16.43 -9.88
CA LYS A 535 -17.10 -17.76 -9.71
C LYS A 535 -15.63 -17.85 -10.11
N GLN A 536 -15.02 -18.95 -9.72
CA GLN A 536 -13.68 -19.30 -10.13
C GLN A 536 -13.70 -20.05 -11.47
N TYR A 537 -12.92 -19.57 -12.42
CA TYR A 537 -12.70 -20.17 -13.73
C TYR A 537 -11.34 -20.88 -13.76
N VAL A 538 -11.32 -22.22 -13.82
CA VAL A 538 -10.06 -22.98 -13.86
C VAL A 538 -9.51 -23.00 -15.28
N ILE A 539 -8.25 -22.62 -15.43
CA ILE A 539 -7.49 -22.61 -16.69
C ILE A 539 -6.32 -23.61 -16.56
N LEU A 540 -6.29 -24.59 -17.43
CA LEU A 540 -5.16 -25.51 -17.54
C LEU A 540 -4.21 -24.98 -18.61
N ILE A 541 -2.96 -24.71 -18.23
CA ILE A 541 -1.89 -24.40 -19.15
C ILE A 541 -1.30 -25.72 -19.65
N PRO A 542 -1.50 -26.08 -20.92
CA PRO A 542 -1.20 -27.43 -21.41
C PRO A 542 0.30 -27.72 -21.48
N PHE A 543 1.13 -26.72 -21.56
CA PHE A 543 2.57 -26.85 -21.66
C PHE A 543 3.28 -25.67 -21.01
N ILE A 544 3.83 -25.89 -19.83
CA ILE A 544 4.90 -25.06 -19.30
C ILE A 544 6.18 -25.74 -19.76
N PRO A 545 6.95 -25.17 -20.70
CA PRO A 545 8.24 -25.75 -21.02
C PRO A 545 9.03 -25.80 -19.71
N PRO A 546 9.65 -26.94 -19.38
CA PRO A 546 10.53 -27.01 -18.24
C PRO A 546 11.54 -25.86 -18.40
N ILE A 547 11.74 -25.12 -17.33
CA ILE A 547 12.90 -24.22 -17.25
C ILE A 547 14.06 -25.14 -17.57
N LYS A 548 14.80 -24.85 -18.66
CA LYS A 548 16.00 -25.62 -18.95
C LYS A 548 16.92 -25.35 -17.76
N THR A 549 16.92 -26.32 -16.83
CA THR A 549 17.81 -26.25 -15.69
C THR A 549 19.22 -26.31 -16.27
N LYS A 550 19.97 -25.23 -16.07
CA LYS A 550 21.37 -25.18 -16.50
C LYS A 550 22.28 -25.92 -15.52
N HIS A 551 21.70 -26.53 -14.50
CA HIS A 551 22.43 -27.26 -13.49
C HIS A 551 22.36 -28.78 -13.72
N LYS A 552 23.40 -29.44 -13.30
CA LYS A 552 23.49 -30.88 -13.15
C LYS A 552 23.74 -31.22 -11.68
N ASN A 553 22.81 -31.91 -11.05
CA ASN A 553 23.01 -32.33 -9.68
C ASN A 553 24.06 -33.46 -9.64
N ILE A 554 25.09 -33.28 -8.83
CA ILE A 554 26.17 -34.24 -8.62
C ILE A 554 26.27 -34.60 -7.14
N GLN A 555 26.86 -35.72 -6.84
CA GLN A 555 27.07 -36.14 -5.47
C GLN A 555 28.15 -35.27 -4.80
N MET A 556 27.85 -34.79 -3.59
CA MET A 556 28.82 -34.07 -2.77
C MET A 556 29.96 -35.02 -2.38
N PRO A 557 31.23 -34.69 -2.65
CA PRO A 557 32.36 -35.48 -2.13
C PRO A 557 32.38 -35.31 -0.60
N GLY A 558 32.47 -36.43 0.12
CA GLY A 558 32.63 -36.43 1.58
C GLY A 558 33.93 -35.74 2.02
N GLY A 559 33.99 -35.20 3.23
CA GLY A 559 35.19 -34.55 3.78
C GLY A 559 35.01 -34.12 5.24
N ASP A 560 35.94 -33.34 5.73
CA ASP A 560 36.09 -32.99 7.14
C ASP A 560 35.27 -31.77 7.59
N VAL A 561 34.65 -31.02 6.62
CA VAL A 561 33.77 -29.90 6.93
C VAL A 561 32.34 -30.37 6.87
N HIS A 562 31.62 -30.25 7.97
CA HIS A 562 30.23 -30.64 8.11
C HIS A 562 29.30 -29.40 8.18
N PHE A 563 28.32 -29.33 7.26
CA PHE A 563 27.33 -28.27 7.24
C PHE A 563 25.96 -28.83 7.65
N ASN A 564 25.32 -28.13 8.60
CA ASN A 564 23.90 -28.36 8.91
C ASN A 564 23.15 -27.09 8.49
N ILE A 565 22.22 -27.25 7.55
CA ILE A 565 21.46 -26.14 6.93
C ILE A 565 19.99 -26.37 7.21
N SER A 566 19.35 -25.44 7.89
CA SER A 566 17.91 -25.43 8.07
C SER A 566 17.31 -24.14 7.55
N PHE A 567 16.17 -24.21 6.90
CA PHE A 567 15.45 -23.02 6.44
C PHE A 567 13.96 -23.26 6.32
N ASP A 568 13.20 -22.18 6.44
CA ASP A 568 11.79 -22.10 6.08
C ASP A 568 11.48 -20.81 5.34
N THR A 569 10.35 -20.78 4.63
CA THR A 569 9.96 -19.64 3.82
C THR A 569 8.52 -19.24 4.06
N LYS A 570 8.27 -17.93 3.97
CA LYS A 570 6.93 -17.34 3.89
C LYS A 570 6.85 -16.49 2.63
N THR A 571 5.68 -16.39 2.04
CA THR A 571 5.42 -15.45 0.94
C THR A 571 4.31 -14.51 1.32
N TYR A 572 4.42 -13.27 0.88
CA TYR A 572 3.33 -12.32 0.93
C TYR A 572 3.20 -11.61 -0.40
N GLN A 573 1.98 -11.28 -0.75
CA GLN A 573 1.67 -10.33 -1.81
C GLN A 573 1.14 -9.06 -1.18
N ILE A 574 1.73 -7.95 -1.59
CA ILE A 574 1.14 -6.65 -1.32
C ILE A 574 0.08 -6.45 -2.40
N GLN A 575 -1.17 -6.72 -2.09
CA GLN A 575 -2.25 -6.20 -2.91
C GLN A 575 -2.31 -4.69 -2.67
N ASN A 576 -1.84 -3.93 -3.65
CA ASN A 576 -1.97 -2.48 -3.63
C ASN A 576 -3.44 -2.12 -3.83
N THR A 577 -4.19 -2.09 -2.75
CA THR A 577 -5.47 -1.41 -2.68
C THR A 577 -5.20 0.03 -2.22
N LEU A 578 -4.62 0.84 -3.10
CA LEU A 578 -4.39 2.27 -2.86
C LEU A 578 -5.69 3.08 -2.76
N LEU A 579 -6.84 2.46 -2.95
CA LEU A 579 -8.10 3.17 -3.14
C LEU A 579 -9.17 2.92 -2.09
N SER A 580 -8.90 2.16 -1.06
CA SER A 580 -9.83 2.04 0.04
C SER A 580 -9.09 2.16 1.37
N ASN A 581 -9.71 2.82 2.36
CA ASN A 581 -9.34 2.73 3.77
C ASN A 581 -9.38 1.28 4.32
N GLN A 582 -9.37 0.29 3.44
CA GLN A 582 -9.32 -1.12 3.79
C GLN A 582 -7.87 -1.52 4.07
N LYS A 583 -7.69 -2.11 5.22
CA LYS A 583 -6.43 -2.67 5.70
C LYS A 583 -5.73 -3.46 4.59
N LYS A 584 -4.47 -3.18 4.37
CA LYS A 584 -3.52 -3.98 3.60
C LYS A 584 -3.69 -5.45 3.99
N VAL A 585 -4.29 -6.25 3.12
CA VAL A 585 -4.43 -7.68 3.38
C VAL A 585 -3.14 -8.34 2.98
N ILE A 586 -2.35 -8.74 3.97
CA ILE A 586 -1.14 -9.52 3.78
C ILE A 586 -1.55 -10.98 3.81
N TYR A 587 -1.41 -11.68 2.70
CA TYR A 587 -1.59 -13.13 2.65
C TYR A 587 -0.25 -13.80 2.91
N GLU A 588 -0.10 -14.46 4.06
CA GLU A 588 1.04 -15.33 4.32
C GLU A 588 0.77 -16.72 3.75
N LYS A 589 1.67 -17.20 2.91
CA LYS A 589 1.69 -18.55 2.40
C LYS A 589 3.13 -19.03 2.28
N ASN A 590 3.38 -20.33 2.52
CA ASN A 590 4.68 -20.91 2.27
C ASN A 590 4.98 -20.94 0.78
N GLY A 591 6.09 -20.35 0.34
CA GLY A 591 6.57 -20.32 -1.04
C GLY A 591 7.74 -21.28 -1.23
N GLU A 592 7.79 -21.97 -2.37
CA GLU A 592 8.94 -22.79 -2.71
C GLU A 592 10.12 -21.92 -3.13
N ILE A 593 11.31 -22.24 -2.59
CA ILE A 593 12.58 -21.65 -2.96
C ILE A 593 13.51 -22.73 -3.51
N ASP A 594 14.29 -22.40 -4.52
CA ASP A 594 15.36 -23.29 -4.97
C ASP A 594 16.59 -23.09 -4.08
N PHE A 595 17.00 -24.15 -3.42
CA PHE A 595 18.24 -24.21 -2.65
C PHE A 595 19.26 -25.09 -3.36
N LEU A 596 20.49 -24.62 -3.47
CA LEU A 596 21.59 -25.38 -4.06
C LEU A 596 22.95 -24.99 -3.45
N ILE A 597 23.87 -25.94 -3.47
CA ILE A 597 25.25 -25.74 -3.05
C ILE A 597 26.14 -25.85 -4.29
N VAL A 598 27.08 -24.93 -4.45
CA VAL A 598 28.08 -24.96 -5.51
C VAL A 598 29.47 -24.64 -4.95
N ASP A 599 30.53 -25.13 -5.60
CA ASP A 599 31.88 -24.66 -5.38
C ASP A 599 32.13 -23.34 -6.15
N GLU A 600 33.28 -22.75 -5.96
CA GLU A 600 33.65 -21.45 -6.53
C GLU A 600 33.65 -21.45 -8.07
N GLU A 601 34.13 -22.51 -8.71
CA GLU A 601 34.13 -22.62 -10.19
C GLU A 601 32.70 -22.67 -10.75
N ASN A 602 31.84 -23.46 -10.12
CA ASN A 602 30.44 -23.59 -10.53
C ASN A 602 29.60 -22.36 -10.16
N PHE A 603 29.97 -21.63 -9.10
CA PHE A 603 29.35 -20.35 -8.77
C PHE A 603 29.60 -19.30 -9.84
N GLU A 604 30.82 -19.18 -10.36
CA GLU A 604 31.12 -18.27 -11.45
C GLU A 604 30.34 -18.63 -12.74
N LYS A 605 30.23 -19.93 -13.06
CA LYS A 605 29.37 -20.40 -14.17
C LYS A 605 27.89 -20.06 -13.95
N TYR A 606 27.41 -20.21 -12.70
CA TYR A 606 26.06 -19.84 -12.30
C TYR A 606 25.80 -18.35 -12.54
N ARG A 607 26.68 -17.47 -12.06
CA ARG A 607 26.57 -16.01 -12.24
C ARG A 607 26.55 -15.59 -13.70
N GLN A 608 27.38 -16.21 -14.54
CA GLN A 608 27.43 -15.97 -15.99
C GLN A 608 26.25 -16.59 -16.75
N GLY A 609 25.36 -17.32 -16.06
CA GLY A 609 24.24 -18.01 -16.71
C GLY A 609 24.65 -19.18 -17.61
N LEU A 610 25.84 -19.71 -17.42
CA LEU A 610 26.33 -20.92 -18.10
C LEU A 610 25.79 -22.19 -17.46
N SER A 611 26.06 -23.36 -18.03
CA SER A 611 25.75 -24.65 -17.42
C SER A 611 26.76 -24.96 -16.31
N TYR A 612 26.30 -25.39 -15.14
CA TYR A 612 27.09 -25.64 -13.95
C TYR A 612 26.69 -26.95 -13.25
N ASN A 613 27.57 -27.48 -12.41
CA ASN A 613 27.29 -28.57 -11.50
C ASN A 613 26.87 -27.98 -10.16
N CYS A 614 25.92 -28.61 -9.47
CA CYS A 614 25.52 -28.24 -8.13
C CYS A 614 25.39 -29.49 -7.24
N TYR A 615 25.43 -29.28 -5.96
CA TYR A 615 25.23 -30.28 -4.92
C TYR A 615 23.90 -29.99 -4.22
N ASN A 616 23.17 -31.06 -3.83
CA ASN A 616 21.94 -30.95 -3.01
C ASN A 616 20.91 -29.92 -3.49
N TYR A 617 20.58 -29.95 -4.79
CA TYR A 617 19.50 -29.11 -5.30
C TYR A 617 18.14 -29.56 -4.72
N LEU A 618 17.42 -28.58 -4.14
CA LEU A 618 16.08 -28.74 -3.60
C LEU A 618 15.21 -27.58 -4.06
N SER A 619 13.94 -27.87 -4.35
CA SER A 619 12.90 -26.84 -4.54
C SER A 619 11.80 -27.10 -3.51
N THR A 620 11.74 -26.30 -2.46
CA THR A 620 10.88 -26.55 -1.30
C THR A 620 10.66 -25.28 -0.49
N SER A 621 9.62 -25.26 0.33
CA SER A 621 9.37 -24.19 1.30
C SER A 621 10.03 -24.40 2.68
N LYS A 622 10.60 -25.59 2.91
CA LYS A 622 11.31 -25.91 4.15
C LYS A 622 12.38 -26.98 3.87
N GLY A 623 13.58 -26.74 4.34
CA GLY A 623 14.70 -27.68 4.22
C GLY A 623 15.40 -27.92 5.54
N ASP A 624 15.92 -29.18 5.68
CA ASP A 624 16.84 -29.57 6.74
C ASP A 624 17.86 -30.53 6.11
N ILE A 625 19.09 -30.03 5.97
CA ILE A 625 20.12 -30.66 5.15
C ILE A 625 21.40 -30.80 5.96
N SER A 626 22.00 -31.98 5.95
CA SER A 626 23.32 -32.24 6.51
C SER A 626 24.24 -32.75 5.42
N VAL A 627 25.39 -32.13 5.23
CA VAL A 627 26.38 -32.53 4.21
C VAL A 627 27.80 -32.43 4.76
N SER A 628 28.66 -33.38 4.30
CA SER A 628 30.09 -33.37 4.59
C SER A 628 30.87 -33.07 3.32
N THR A 629 31.86 -32.20 3.38
CA THR A 629 32.59 -31.70 2.22
C THR A 629 34.09 -31.59 2.50
N PRO A 630 34.94 -31.67 1.47
CA PRO A 630 36.33 -31.26 1.61
C PRO A 630 36.42 -29.79 1.97
N GLN A 631 37.52 -29.34 2.56
CA GLN A 631 37.78 -27.96 2.85
C GLN A 631 38.01 -27.18 1.54
N ASN A 632 36.95 -26.48 1.06
CA ASN A 632 36.96 -25.63 -0.13
C ASN A 632 36.00 -24.45 0.06
N ASN A 633 36.04 -23.49 -0.87
CA ASN A 633 35.04 -22.43 -0.91
C ASN A 633 33.74 -22.98 -1.46
N TYR A 634 32.65 -22.78 -0.72
CA TYR A 634 31.30 -23.19 -1.12
C TYR A 634 30.34 -21.99 -1.06
N TYR A 635 29.33 -22.03 -1.95
CA TYR A 635 28.25 -21.06 -1.99
C TYR A 635 26.92 -21.78 -1.82
N PHE A 636 26.16 -21.35 -0.84
CA PHE A 636 24.80 -21.78 -0.54
C PHE A 636 23.85 -20.77 -1.17
N ILE A 637 23.12 -21.16 -2.19
CA ILE A 637 22.31 -20.26 -3.00
C ILE A 637 20.84 -20.53 -2.73
N PHE A 638 20.12 -19.49 -2.36
CA PHE A 638 18.65 -19.46 -2.23
C PHE A 638 18.08 -18.60 -3.37
N ARG A 639 17.25 -19.20 -4.20
CA ARG A 639 16.73 -18.55 -5.39
C ARG A 639 15.22 -18.50 -5.38
N ASN A 640 14.65 -17.32 -5.44
CA ASN A 640 13.23 -17.12 -5.64
C ASN A 640 12.91 -17.14 -7.15
N ASN A 641 12.39 -18.26 -7.64
CA ASN A 641 11.93 -18.37 -9.02
C ASN A 641 10.53 -17.80 -9.26
N GLY A 642 9.87 -17.27 -8.22
CA GLY A 642 8.60 -16.56 -8.32
C GLY A 642 8.70 -15.37 -9.28
N ARG A 643 7.57 -14.96 -9.84
CA ARG A 643 7.51 -13.85 -10.79
C ARG A 643 6.84 -12.61 -10.23
N THR A 644 6.04 -12.79 -9.20
CA THR A 644 5.20 -11.73 -8.62
C THR A 644 5.32 -11.62 -7.12
N SER A 645 5.78 -12.67 -6.44
CA SER A 645 5.80 -12.73 -4.97
C SER A 645 7.22 -12.74 -4.43
N ASN A 646 7.48 -11.89 -3.44
CA ASN A 646 8.68 -11.93 -2.65
C ASN A 646 8.61 -13.08 -1.63
N ILE A 647 9.76 -13.60 -1.26
CA ILE A 647 9.89 -14.67 -0.26
C ILE A 647 10.64 -14.11 0.95
N ILE A 648 10.07 -14.25 2.13
CA ILE A 648 10.82 -14.12 3.38
C ILE A 648 11.43 -15.48 3.66
N LEU A 649 12.74 -15.54 3.68
CA LEU A 649 13.54 -16.71 3.99
C LEU A 649 14.11 -16.57 5.40
N ASN A 650 13.77 -17.52 6.27
CA ASN A 650 14.43 -17.70 7.56
C ASN A 650 15.35 -18.92 7.47
N PHE A 651 16.64 -18.75 7.74
CA PHE A 651 17.60 -19.84 7.61
C PHE A 651 18.68 -19.81 8.69
N THR A 652 19.25 -20.98 8.92
CA THR A 652 20.45 -21.18 9.74
C THR A 652 21.39 -22.16 9.05
N ILE A 653 22.66 -21.79 8.94
CA ILE A 653 23.73 -22.69 8.45
C ILE A 653 24.81 -22.76 9.54
N ASN A 654 25.14 -23.98 9.94
CA ASN A 654 26.25 -24.27 10.86
C ASN A 654 27.34 -25.01 10.11
N ALA A 655 28.57 -24.58 10.24
CA ALA A 655 29.77 -25.29 9.77
C ALA A 655 30.52 -25.86 10.97
N ARG A 656 30.86 -27.14 10.91
CA ARG A 656 31.61 -27.85 11.95
C ARG A 656 32.84 -28.52 11.33
N MET A 657 33.94 -28.56 12.10
CA MET A 657 35.19 -29.23 11.71
C MET A 657 36.04 -29.51 12.95
N GLN A 658 36.93 -30.51 12.88
CA GLN A 658 37.98 -30.67 13.91
C GLN A 658 39.06 -29.57 13.71
N ILE A 659 39.21 -28.69 14.68
CA ILE A 659 40.26 -27.65 14.67
C ILE A 659 41.03 -27.65 16.02
N ALA A 660 42.31 -27.27 15.95
CA ALA A 660 43.16 -27.17 17.14
C ALA A 660 43.13 -25.76 17.77
N ASP A 661 42.84 -24.72 16.98
CA ASP A 661 42.92 -23.33 17.39
C ASP A 661 41.57 -22.78 17.91
N ASP A 662 41.66 -21.76 18.78
CA ASP A 662 40.48 -21.06 19.26
C ASP A 662 39.81 -20.27 18.16
N LYS A 663 38.50 -20.22 18.21
CA LYS A 663 37.66 -19.49 17.27
C LYS A 663 36.53 -18.78 18.02
N ILE A 664 36.14 -17.62 17.50
CA ILE A 664 34.96 -16.89 17.97
C ILE A 664 34.27 -16.18 16.83
N GLN A 665 32.95 -16.13 16.89
CA GLN A 665 32.11 -15.37 15.95
C GLN A 665 30.89 -14.84 16.68
N ILE A 666 30.58 -13.54 16.48
CA ILE A 666 29.31 -12.92 16.85
C ILE A 666 28.31 -13.22 15.72
N VAL A 667 27.19 -13.87 16.04
CA VAL A 667 26.15 -14.25 15.06
C VAL A 667 24.99 -13.32 15.11
N LYS A 668 24.63 -12.82 16.30
CA LYS A 668 23.55 -11.83 16.46
C LYS A 668 23.98 -10.75 17.47
N PRO A 669 23.45 -9.55 17.31
CA PRO A 669 22.70 -9.06 16.15
C PRO A 669 23.57 -9.10 14.90
N ASP A 670 22.94 -9.35 13.77
CA ASP A 670 23.63 -9.33 12.48
C ASP A 670 24.15 -7.91 12.22
N THR A 671 25.46 -7.80 12.04
CA THR A 671 26.19 -6.52 11.94
C THR A 671 26.66 -6.25 10.54
N SER A 672 26.01 -6.83 9.57
CA SER A 672 26.30 -6.51 8.18
C SER A 672 26.24 -5.00 7.91
N ILE A 673 27.04 -4.49 7.01
CA ILE A 673 27.25 -3.05 6.72
C ILE A 673 25.93 -2.30 6.41
N PHE A 674 24.90 -3.01 6.00
CA PHE A 674 23.55 -2.47 5.72
C PHE A 674 22.56 -2.69 6.86
N ASP A 675 22.88 -3.56 7.78
CA ASP A 675 22.24 -3.79 9.06
C ASP A 675 23.16 -3.42 10.21
N ASN A 676 23.82 -2.27 10.12
CA ASN A 676 24.35 -1.69 11.33
C ASN A 676 23.17 -1.66 12.30
N PRO A 677 23.08 -2.57 13.27
CA PRO A 677 21.83 -2.77 13.97
C PRO A 677 21.55 -1.54 14.78
N VAL A 678 20.73 -0.70 14.17
CA VAL A 678 20.14 0.43 14.88
C VAL A 678 19.08 -0.15 15.78
N ARG A 679 19.22 0.06 17.08
CA ARG A 679 18.27 -0.40 18.10
C ARG A 679 17.78 0.78 18.89
N ASN A 680 16.55 0.65 19.36
CA ASN A 680 15.98 1.68 20.21
C ASN A 680 16.50 1.55 21.65
N ILE A 681 16.73 2.66 22.31
CA ILE A 681 17.07 2.67 23.73
C ILE A 681 15.91 2.08 24.54
N GLY A 682 16.24 1.26 25.55
CA GLY A 682 15.26 0.54 26.35
C GLY A 682 14.93 -0.85 25.81
N GLU A 683 15.35 -1.21 24.59
CA GLU A 683 15.27 -2.59 24.11
C GLU A 683 16.30 -3.46 24.81
N LYS A 684 15.92 -4.73 25.04
CA LYS A 684 16.87 -5.76 25.47
C LYS A 684 17.48 -6.41 24.24
N ILE A 685 18.75 -6.19 24.00
CA ILE A 685 19.47 -6.71 22.86
C ILE A 685 20.11 -8.05 23.24
N ILE A 686 19.86 -9.07 22.45
CA ILE A 686 20.45 -10.40 22.65
C ILE A 686 21.64 -10.52 21.71
N PHE A 687 22.85 -10.61 22.30
CA PHE A 687 24.02 -11.06 21.59
C PHE A 687 24.11 -12.57 21.69
N ASN A 688 24.35 -13.22 20.57
CA ASN A 688 24.75 -14.61 20.57
C ASN A 688 25.80 -14.89 19.51
N GLY A 689 26.53 -15.96 19.71
CA GLY A 689 27.56 -16.35 18.78
C GLY A 689 28.04 -17.76 19.07
N ILE A 690 29.12 -18.11 18.40
CA ILE A 690 29.80 -19.39 18.59
C ILE A 690 31.22 -19.11 19.06
N ALA A 691 31.73 -19.97 19.91
CA ALA A 691 33.13 -19.96 20.33
C ALA A 691 33.61 -21.36 20.65
N THR A 692 34.90 -21.57 20.60
CA THR A 692 35.52 -22.88 20.89
C THR A 692 35.82 -23.11 22.37
N ASP A 693 35.82 -22.02 23.16
CA ASP A 693 35.98 -22.01 24.61
C ASP A 693 35.25 -20.79 25.22
N ASN A 694 35.22 -20.68 26.52
CA ASN A 694 34.63 -19.54 27.25
C ASN A 694 35.13 -18.21 26.72
N ILE A 695 34.27 -17.21 26.74
CA ILE A 695 34.53 -15.91 26.11
C ILE A 695 34.48 -14.77 27.13
N THR A 696 35.19 -13.70 26.79
CA THR A 696 35.02 -12.41 27.40
C THR A 696 34.39 -11.45 26.39
N LEU A 697 33.22 -10.94 26.72
CA LEU A 697 32.48 -9.97 25.88
C LEU A 697 32.69 -8.55 26.45
N TYR A 698 33.20 -7.64 25.65
CA TYR A 698 33.30 -6.22 25.98
C TYR A 698 32.21 -5.41 25.26
N ILE A 699 31.56 -4.53 25.99
CA ILE A 699 30.65 -3.52 25.44
C ILE A 699 31.19 -2.15 25.88
N ASN A 700 31.74 -1.38 24.96
CA ASN A 700 32.43 -0.11 25.27
C ASN A 700 33.38 -0.22 26.47
N ASN A 701 34.24 -1.23 26.50
CA ASN A 701 35.23 -1.55 27.54
C ASN A 701 34.68 -2.12 28.87
N GLU A 702 33.38 -2.33 29.00
CA GLU A 702 32.83 -3.11 30.14
C GLU A 702 32.88 -4.61 29.81
N SER A 703 33.53 -5.39 30.64
CA SER A 703 33.74 -6.83 30.39
C SER A 703 32.69 -7.69 31.04
N ASN A 704 32.28 -8.74 30.32
CA ASN A 704 31.34 -9.78 30.75
C ASN A 704 31.96 -11.15 30.43
N GLU A 705 32.19 -11.97 31.45
CA GLU A 705 32.68 -13.34 31.27
C GLU A 705 31.51 -14.27 31.02
N LEU A 706 31.56 -15.02 29.94
CA LEU A 706 30.46 -15.92 29.49
C LEU A 706 30.98 -17.34 29.29
N THR A 707 30.21 -18.30 29.78
CA THR A 707 30.45 -19.70 29.53
C THR A 707 29.70 -20.15 28.28
N ILE A 708 30.33 -20.99 27.48
CA ILE A 708 29.70 -21.62 26.32
C ILE A 708 28.94 -22.88 26.70
N VAL A 709 27.86 -23.14 25.95
CA VAL A 709 27.12 -24.42 26.00
C VAL A 709 26.98 -24.89 24.55
N ASP A 710 27.46 -26.08 24.25
CA ASP A 710 27.44 -26.64 22.89
C ASP A 710 28.06 -25.71 21.82
N TYR A 711 29.16 -25.10 22.17
CA TYR A 711 29.87 -24.09 21.36
C TYR A 711 29.10 -22.80 21.10
N GLU A 712 27.97 -22.59 21.74
CA GLU A 712 27.19 -21.35 21.63
C GLU A 712 27.30 -20.53 22.91
N TRP A 713 27.28 -19.21 22.76
CA TRP A 713 27.20 -18.26 23.86
C TRP A 713 26.07 -17.27 23.60
N ASN A 714 25.50 -16.74 24.66
CA ASN A 714 24.52 -15.69 24.57
C ASN A 714 24.68 -14.69 25.74
N TYR A 715 24.29 -13.45 25.46
CA TYR A 715 24.29 -12.38 26.45
C TYR A 715 23.15 -11.42 26.17
N GLN A 716 22.38 -11.06 27.18
CA GLN A 716 21.31 -10.10 27.07
C GLN A 716 21.78 -8.77 27.63
N TRP A 717 21.89 -7.77 26.77
CA TRP A 717 22.25 -6.41 27.11
C TRP A 717 20.99 -5.57 27.29
N ASP A 718 20.85 -4.92 28.46
CA ASP A 718 19.76 -3.97 28.75
C ASP A 718 20.26 -2.56 28.39
N THR A 719 19.60 -1.93 27.44
CA THR A 719 19.98 -0.61 26.93
C THR A 719 19.24 0.54 27.62
N LYS A 720 18.44 0.25 28.65
CA LYS A 720 17.66 1.25 29.38
C LYS A 720 18.59 2.27 30.05
N GLY A 721 18.35 3.55 29.78
CA GLY A 721 19.12 4.65 30.37
C GLY A 721 20.47 4.92 29.71
N LEU A 722 20.81 4.20 28.64
CA LEU A 722 22.01 4.50 27.85
C LEU A 722 21.78 5.72 26.94
N SER A 723 22.87 6.31 26.47
CA SER A 723 22.83 7.45 25.55
C SER A 723 22.76 7.00 24.10
N PRO A 724 22.06 7.74 23.20
CA PRO A 724 22.15 7.52 21.76
C PRO A 724 23.62 7.66 21.31
N SER A 725 24.21 6.58 20.85
CA SER A 725 25.60 6.50 20.40
C SER A 725 25.87 5.19 19.70
N SER A 726 27.03 5.10 19.06
CA SER A 726 27.58 3.82 18.61
C SER A 726 28.29 3.12 19.77
N TYR A 727 28.03 1.85 19.94
CA TYR A 727 28.60 0.98 20.94
C TYR A 727 29.41 -0.13 20.26
N LEU A 728 30.72 -0.17 20.57
CA LEU A 728 31.62 -1.22 20.10
C LEU A 728 31.44 -2.47 20.94
N ILE A 729 31.22 -3.58 20.29
CA ILE A 729 31.08 -4.92 20.89
C ILE A 729 32.30 -5.74 20.47
N GLU A 730 33.05 -6.25 21.43
CA GLU A 730 34.22 -7.07 21.15
C GLU A 730 34.12 -8.38 21.95
N ALA A 731 34.25 -9.50 21.27
CA ALA A 731 34.24 -10.82 21.89
C ALA A 731 35.59 -11.51 21.72
N PHE A 732 36.10 -12.07 22.78
CA PHE A 732 37.40 -12.76 22.82
C PHE A 732 37.24 -14.18 23.29
N CYS A 733 37.90 -15.11 22.59
CA CYS A 733 38.07 -16.50 22.98
C CYS A 733 39.56 -16.84 22.85
N GLY A 734 40.27 -16.93 23.99
CA GLY A 734 41.73 -17.04 23.98
C GLY A 734 42.41 -15.92 23.20
N ASN A 735 43.07 -16.26 22.10
CA ASN A 735 43.65 -15.27 21.17
C ASN A 735 42.75 -14.86 20.01
N ALA A 736 41.63 -15.51 19.85
CA ALA A 736 40.68 -15.16 18.80
C ALA A 736 39.80 -13.99 19.24
N LYS A 737 39.51 -13.08 18.28
CA LYS A 737 38.67 -11.91 18.49
C LYS A 737 37.68 -11.76 17.36
N ASP A 738 36.46 -11.40 17.70
CA ASP A 738 35.46 -10.88 16.75
C ASP A 738 34.87 -9.59 17.30
N GLN A 739 34.45 -8.68 16.43
CA GLN A 739 33.90 -7.39 16.83
C GLN A 739 32.72 -6.95 15.97
N SER A 740 31.90 -6.14 16.56
CA SER A 740 30.69 -5.61 15.96
C SER A 740 30.39 -4.21 16.51
N GLU A 741 29.56 -3.44 15.85
CA GLU A 741 29.12 -2.13 16.30
C GLU A 741 27.60 -2.06 16.28
N ILE A 742 27.01 -1.51 17.35
CA ILE A 742 25.57 -1.28 17.46
C ILE A 742 25.34 0.21 17.68
N LYS A 743 24.45 0.80 16.91
CA LYS A 743 24.02 2.18 17.10
C LYS A 743 22.71 2.21 17.88
N LEU A 744 22.73 2.80 19.06
CA LEU A 744 21.54 3.09 19.84
C LEU A 744 20.97 4.45 19.45
N ILE A 745 19.68 4.48 19.23
CA ILE A 745 18.89 5.68 18.95
C ILE A 745 17.70 5.72 19.89
N ASP A 746 17.15 6.87 20.07
CA ASP A 746 15.88 7.03 20.74
C ASP A 746 14.79 7.34 19.70
N LYS A 747 13.86 6.41 19.52
CA LYS A 747 12.69 6.54 18.67
C LYS A 747 11.38 6.37 19.44
N SER A 748 11.49 6.19 20.74
CA SER A 748 10.32 6.03 21.57
C SER A 748 9.76 7.41 21.88
N PRO A 749 8.58 7.77 21.38
CA PRO A 749 7.98 9.02 21.80
C PRO A 749 7.68 8.97 23.30
N PRO A 750 7.79 10.09 24.02
CA PRO A 750 7.35 10.16 25.40
C PRO A 750 5.86 9.80 25.50
N THR A 751 5.44 9.35 26.67
CA THR A 751 4.02 9.30 27.01
C THR A 751 3.63 10.62 27.65
N ILE A 752 2.43 11.12 27.36
CA ILE A 752 1.90 12.33 27.98
C ILE A 752 0.46 12.08 28.40
N LYS A 753 0.04 12.68 29.50
CA LYS A 753 -1.31 12.67 29.99
C LYS A 753 -1.64 13.98 30.69
N ILE A 754 -2.77 14.54 30.32
CA ILE A 754 -3.39 15.66 31.03
C ILE A 754 -4.17 15.08 32.22
N ASP A 755 -3.85 15.52 33.41
CA ASP A 755 -4.50 15.09 34.65
C ASP A 755 -5.53 16.10 35.15
N SER A 756 -5.41 17.37 34.75
CA SER A 756 -6.38 18.44 35.04
C SER A 756 -6.35 19.51 33.94
N PRO A 757 -7.53 20.00 33.50
CA PRO A 757 -8.86 19.53 33.90
C PRO A 757 -9.10 18.11 33.44
N PHE A 758 -10.11 17.42 33.99
CA PHE A 758 -10.55 16.12 33.47
C PHE A 758 -11.27 16.28 32.13
N ASP A 759 -11.22 15.26 31.31
CA ASP A 759 -11.97 15.26 30.05
C ASP A 759 -13.47 15.46 30.30
N ASN A 760 -14.04 16.47 29.62
CA ASN A 760 -15.41 16.97 29.78
C ASN A 760 -15.72 17.61 31.17
N GLU A 761 -14.71 18.09 31.87
CA GLU A 761 -14.93 18.81 33.14
C GLU A 761 -15.64 20.16 32.88
N ILE A 762 -16.58 20.50 33.74
CA ILE A 762 -17.24 21.81 33.70
C ILE A 762 -16.49 22.77 34.61
N ILE A 763 -16.00 23.84 34.02
CA ILE A 763 -15.19 24.85 34.70
C ILE A 763 -15.99 26.15 34.83
N ASP A 764 -16.02 26.70 36.07
CA ASP A 764 -16.58 27.99 36.42
C ASP A 764 -15.46 28.83 37.07
N ALA A 765 -14.58 29.30 36.24
CA ALA A 765 -13.42 30.10 36.65
C ALA A 765 -12.96 31.03 35.53
N GLU A 766 -12.29 32.11 35.90
CA GLU A 766 -11.65 33.02 34.93
C GLU A 766 -10.22 32.56 34.57
N GLU A 767 -9.62 31.64 35.33
CA GLU A 767 -8.31 31.10 35.15
C GLU A 767 -8.32 29.58 35.38
N ILE A 768 -7.55 28.82 34.62
CA ILE A 768 -7.35 27.39 34.85
C ILE A 768 -5.86 27.03 34.98
N ILE A 769 -5.60 26.01 35.77
CA ILE A 769 -4.29 25.39 35.81
C ILE A 769 -4.42 24.05 35.07
N ILE A 770 -3.78 23.98 33.92
CA ILE A 770 -3.66 22.74 33.19
C ILE A 770 -2.39 22.07 33.67
N PHE A 771 -2.49 20.84 34.13
CA PHE A 771 -1.32 20.06 34.53
C PHE A 771 -1.45 18.59 34.21
N GLY A 772 -0.30 17.92 34.17
CA GLY A 772 -0.25 16.51 33.85
C GLY A 772 1.13 15.91 34.08
N GLN A 773 1.29 14.72 33.58
CA GLN A 773 2.55 13.99 33.67
C GLN A 773 2.97 13.49 32.31
N SER A 774 4.27 13.41 32.12
CA SER A 774 4.87 12.78 30.95
C SER A 774 6.08 11.96 31.36
N LEU A 775 6.26 10.86 30.66
CA LEU A 775 7.34 9.91 30.95
C LEU A 775 7.92 9.42 29.62
N ASP A 776 9.21 9.33 29.59
CA ASP A 776 9.96 8.77 28.50
C ASP A 776 10.93 7.68 28.96
N ASN A 777 11.42 6.87 28.02
CA ASN A 777 12.44 5.85 28.28
C ASN A 777 13.78 6.47 28.72
N ARG A 778 13.97 7.77 28.46
CA ARG A 778 15.15 8.57 28.85
C ARG A 778 14.73 9.83 29.61
N ASP A 779 14.43 10.90 28.90
CA ASP A 779 14.05 12.19 29.52
C ASP A 779 13.06 12.95 28.59
N VAL A 780 12.05 13.53 29.18
CA VAL A 780 11.17 14.46 28.44
C VAL A 780 11.84 15.83 28.39
N LEU A 781 12.12 16.31 27.18
CA LEU A 781 12.80 17.58 26.94
C LEU A 781 11.92 18.77 27.31
N LYS A 782 10.68 18.77 26.84
CA LYS A 782 9.71 19.84 27.05
C LYS A 782 8.28 19.33 26.87
N VAL A 783 7.34 20.05 27.44
CA VAL A 783 5.91 19.90 27.20
C VAL A 783 5.36 21.24 26.74
N GLU A 784 4.52 21.21 25.77
CA GLU A 784 3.82 22.39 25.26
C GLU A 784 2.31 22.13 25.24
N VAL A 785 1.53 23.15 25.50
CA VAL A 785 0.07 23.07 25.61
C VAL A 785 -0.56 24.12 24.70
N SER A 786 -1.61 23.74 24.00
CA SER A 786 -2.45 24.58 23.17
C SER A 786 -3.89 24.53 23.65
N LEU A 787 -4.60 25.61 23.51
CA LEU A 787 -6.02 25.75 23.79
C LEU A 787 -6.75 26.14 22.51
N ASP A 788 -7.80 25.41 22.13
CA ASP A 788 -8.62 25.65 20.93
C ASP A 788 -7.79 25.76 19.64
N ASP A 789 -6.83 24.84 19.46
CA ASP A 789 -5.92 24.82 18.32
C ASP A 789 -5.12 26.13 18.13
N GLY A 790 -4.94 26.91 19.20
CA GLY A 790 -4.09 28.09 19.25
C GLY A 790 -2.60 27.76 19.25
N GLU A 791 -1.76 28.77 19.42
CA GLU A 791 -0.31 28.57 19.55
C GLU A 791 0.01 27.66 20.74
N TYR A 792 0.96 26.74 20.54
CA TYR A 792 1.49 25.94 21.63
C TYR A 792 2.39 26.76 22.54
N ILE A 793 2.08 26.78 23.83
CA ILE A 793 2.84 27.51 24.84
C ILE A 793 3.61 26.50 25.71
N LEU A 794 4.87 26.81 25.99
CA LEU A 794 5.72 25.95 26.82
C LEU A 794 5.19 25.86 28.27
N ALA A 795 4.94 24.65 28.72
CA ALA A 795 4.56 24.35 30.11
C ALA A 795 5.76 24.45 31.05
N ASN A 796 5.50 24.68 32.32
CA ASN A 796 6.51 24.65 33.39
C ASN A 796 6.71 23.21 33.87
N GLY A 797 7.95 22.71 33.81
CA GLY A 797 8.29 21.32 34.08
C GLY A 797 8.21 20.41 32.86
N SER A 798 8.64 19.17 33.01
CA SER A 798 8.60 18.15 31.94
C SER A 798 7.98 16.85 32.41
N ALA A 799 8.53 16.14 33.37
CA ALA A 799 7.96 14.89 33.91
C ALA A 799 6.62 15.12 34.64
N PHE A 800 6.57 16.16 35.41
CA PHE A 800 5.35 16.77 35.94
C PHE A 800 5.31 18.19 35.44
N TRP A 801 4.30 18.55 34.70
CA TRP A 801 4.21 19.82 34.01
C TRP A 801 2.92 20.55 34.32
N SER A 802 2.95 21.87 34.29
CA SER A 802 1.77 22.69 34.47
C SER A 802 1.86 23.99 33.69
N ILE A 803 0.72 24.54 33.35
CA ILE A 803 0.59 25.87 32.77
C ILE A 803 -0.63 26.57 33.37
N HIS A 804 -0.47 27.86 33.60
CA HIS A 804 -1.54 28.73 34.06
C HIS A 804 -2.13 29.44 32.85
N TRP A 805 -3.44 29.38 32.67
CA TRP A 805 -4.10 29.96 31.51
C TRP A 805 -5.29 30.82 31.93
N ASP A 806 -5.30 32.09 31.48
CA ASP A 806 -6.41 33.01 31.61
C ASP A 806 -7.44 32.69 30.55
N ILE A 807 -8.63 32.28 30.96
CA ILE A 807 -9.76 31.93 30.10
C ILE A 807 -10.94 32.91 30.23
N SER A 808 -10.74 34.03 30.87
CA SER A 808 -11.78 35.05 31.12
C SER A 808 -12.42 35.60 29.85
N ASN A 809 -11.72 35.58 28.72
CA ASN A 809 -12.18 36.04 27.41
C ASN A 809 -12.68 34.96 26.48
N PHE A 810 -12.72 33.67 26.94
CA PHE A 810 -13.20 32.56 26.15
C PHE A 810 -14.73 32.52 26.14
N THR A 811 -15.29 31.90 25.11
CA THR A 811 -16.73 31.71 24.99
C THR A 811 -17.25 30.69 25.97
N LEU A 812 -18.49 30.84 26.44
CA LEU A 812 -19.15 29.81 27.26
C LEU A 812 -19.55 28.64 26.34
N SER A 813 -18.64 27.70 26.16
CA SER A 813 -18.77 26.55 25.23
C SER A 813 -17.79 25.45 25.58
N ASN A 814 -17.72 24.41 24.73
CA ASN A 814 -16.67 23.42 24.78
C ASN A 814 -15.36 24.01 24.25
N HIS A 815 -14.28 23.72 24.93
CA HIS A 815 -12.93 24.08 24.60
C HIS A 815 -12.05 22.83 24.58
N ASN A 816 -11.05 22.82 23.70
CA ASN A 816 -10.11 21.73 23.53
C ASN A 816 -8.74 22.10 24.10
N ILE A 817 -8.18 21.22 24.92
CA ILE A 817 -6.79 21.33 25.37
C ILE A 817 -5.99 20.24 24.67
N SER A 818 -4.93 20.63 23.99
CA SER A 818 -3.95 19.72 23.39
C SER A 818 -2.60 19.91 24.07
N ALA A 819 -2.06 18.87 24.66
CA ALA A 819 -0.71 18.86 25.21
C ALA A 819 0.20 17.95 24.37
N ARG A 820 1.44 18.38 24.17
CA ARG A 820 2.44 17.57 23.48
C ARG A 820 3.75 17.55 24.23
N ALA A 821 4.33 16.37 24.36
CA ALA A 821 5.63 16.17 24.98
C ALA A 821 6.67 15.80 23.94
N PHE A 822 7.85 16.36 24.06
CA PHE A 822 9.01 16.07 23.22
C PHE A 822 10.12 15.44 24.05
N ASP A 823 10.78 14.44 23.49
CA ASP A 823 12.06 13.95 24.01
C ASP A 823 13.23 14.76 23.43
N ALA A 824 14.44 14.40 23.87
CA ALA A 824 15.68 15.02 23.38
C ALA A 824 16.03 14.59 21.94
N SER A 825 15.40 13.54 21.41
CA SER A 825 15.62 12.99 20.07
C SER A 825 14.64 13.58 19.04
N GLY A 826 13.66 14.38 19.49
CA GLY A 826 12.66 15.02 18.66
C GLY A 826 11.38 14.23 18.46
N CYS A 827 11.25 13.05 19.10
CA CYS A 827 10.00 12.31 19.08
C CYS A 827 8.94 13.05 19.89
N VAL A 828 7.68 12.97 19.46
CA VAL A 828 6.57 13.71 20.06
C VAL A 828 5.37 12.83 20.27
N SER A 829 4.67 13.04 21.36
CA SER A 829 3.34 12.47 21.62
C SER A 829 2.35 13.53 22.05
N TYR A 830 1.07 13.23 21.93
CA TYR A 830 -0.03 14.15 22.16
C TYR A 830 -1.05 13.51 23.12
N ASP A 831 -1.66 14.36 23.93
CA ASP A 831 -2.87 14.05 24.66
C ASP A 831 -3.85 15.21 24.52
N ASN A 832 -5.12 14.88 24.31
CA ASN A 832 -6.17 15.86 24.06
C ASN A 832 -7.36 15.58 24.96
N ILE A 833 -7.86 16.62 25.57
CA ILE A 833 -9.09 16.59 26.36
C ILE A 833 -9.97 17.77 25.99
N THR A 834 -11.24 17.67 26.34
CA THR A 834 -12.19 18.76 26.24
C THR A 834 -12.63 19.23 27.63
N PHE A 835 -12.97 20.49 27.79
CA PHE A 835 -13.64 21.00 28.97
C PHE A 835 -14.77 21.96 28.58
N VAL A 836 -15.69 22.22 29.48
CA VAL A 836 -16.80 23.12 29.24
C VAL A 836 -16.67 24.32 30.16
N LEU A 837 -16.60 25.52 29.54
CA LEU A 837 -16.64 26.76 30.31
C LEU A 837 -18.09 27.20 30.51
N ASN A 838 -18.49 27.37 31.79
CA ASN A 838 -19.83 27.68 32.19
C ASN A 838 -19.87 28.85 33.18
N GLU A 839 -20.96 29.63 33.19
CA GLU A 839 -21.22 30.54 34.32
C GLU A 839 -21.95 29.83 35.45
N SER A 840 -21.64 30.12 36.68
CA SER A 840 -22.28 29.56 37.87
C SER A 840 -23.81 29.74 37.82
N GLY A 841 -24.54 28.60 37.80
CA GLY A 841 -25.99 28.55 37.78
C GLY A 841 -26.65 27.95 36.56
N HIS A 842 -25.91 27.58 35.49
CA HIS A 842 -26.49 26.81 34.39
C HIS A 842 -26.41 25.31 34.64
N SER A 843 -27.57 24.65 34.50
CA SER A 843 -27.64 23.18 34.49
C SER A 843 -27.54 22.68 33.06
N TRP A 844 -26.48 21.95 32.78
CA TRP A 844 -26.24 21.34 31.49
C TRP A 844 -26.87 19.93 31.34
N ALA A 845 -27.58 19.43 32.33
CA ALA A 845 -28.24 18.14 32.24
C ALA A 845 -29.21 18.08 31.05
N PRO A 846 -29.38 16.94 30.41
CA PRO A 846 -30.42 16.73 29.40
C PRO A 846 -31.80 17.18 29.91
N ILE A 847 -32.70 17.55 29.01
CA ILE A 847 -34.06 17.95 29.34
C ILE A 847 -35.00 16.83 28.91
N ILE A 848 -35.69 16.20 29.85
CA ILE A 848 -36.74 15.22 29.55
C ILE A 848 -38.07 15.99 29.36
N ASN A 849 -38.43 16.21 28.09
CA ASN A 849 -39.59 17.00 27.71
C ASN A 849 -40.91 16.27 28.05
N SER A 850 -40.94 14.97 27.87
CA SER A 850 -42.08 14.11 28.22
C SER A 850 -41.67 12.66 28.27
N PHE A 851 -42.39 11.88 29.09
CA PHE A 851 -42.33 10.42 29.07
C PHE A 851 -43.68 9.83 29.43
N TYR A 852 -44.02 8.71 28.80
CA TYR A 852 -45.32 8.06 28.98
C TYR A 852 -45.27 6.62 28.51
N ASN A 853 -46.25 5.80 28.92
CA ASN A 853 -46.41 4.44 28.42
C ASN A 853 -47.59 4.34 27.44
N LYS A 854 -47.50 3.39 26.53
CA LYS A 854 -48.60 2.95 25.65
C LYS A 854 -48.75 1.44 25.68
N PRO A 855 -49.99 0.92 25.75
CA PRO A 855 -51.24 1.69 25.96
C PRO A 855 -51.23 2.40 27.32
N GLU A 856 -51.98 3.48 27.48
CA GLU A 856 -52.04 4.26 28.70
C GLU A 856 -52.67 3.44 29.86
N ASN A 857 -53.68 2.61 29.55
CA ASN A 857 -54.27 1.64 30.42
C ASN A 857 -54.04 0.22 29.89
N PRO A 858 -52.92 -0.40 30.21
CA PRO A 858 -52.55 -1.71 29.68
C PRO A 858 -53.36 -2.83 30.31
N THR A 859 -53.72 -3.84 29.52
CA THR A 859 -54.30 -5.09 29.96
C THR A 859 -53.25 -6.20 30.03
N ASN A 860 -53.62 -7.36 30.55
CA ASN A 860 -52.69 -8.51 30.59
C ASN A 860 -52.31 -9.07 29.21
N GLU A 861 -52.97 -8.62 28.13
CA GLU A 861 -52.64 -8.96 26.74
C GLU A 861 -51.83 -7.84 26.04
N SER A 862 -51.64 -6.69 26.69
CA SER A 862 -50.95 -5.53 26.11
C SER A 862 -49.44 -5.66 26.22
N ASN A 863 -48.72 -5.47 25.12
CA ASN A 863 -47.31 -5.15 25.19
C ASN A 863 -47.15 -3.68 25.54
N VAL A 864 -46.57 -3.42 26.71
CA VAL A 864 -46.38 -2.06 27.22
C VAL A 864 -45.06 -1.51 26.71
N VAL A 865 -45.11 -0.34 26.06
CA VAL A 865 -43.92 0.38 25.59
C VAL A 865 -43.84 1.71 26.33
N VAL A 866 -42.72 2.03 26.87
CA VAL A 866 -42.44 3.35 27.47
C VAL A 866 -41.69 4.21 26.46
N TYR A 867 -42.17 5.42 26.26
CA TYR A 867 -41.59 6.42 25.36
C TYR A 867 -41.04 7.60 26.16
N ALA A 868 -39.97 8.21 25.66
CA ALA A 868 -39.38 9.43 26.16
C ALA A 868 -39.02 10.38 25.06
N ASN A 869 -39.35 11.64 25.19
CA ASN A 869 -38.83 12.75 24.38
C ASN A 869 -37.75 13.44 25.21
N VAL A 870 -36.52 13.40 24.74
CA VAL A 870 -35.38 13.97 25.46
C VAL A 870 -34.60 14.85 24.52
N SER A 871 -34.39 16.09 24.93
CA SER A 871 -33.55 17.06 24.19
C SER A 871 -32.26 17.38 24.97
N THR A 872 -31.28 17.85 24.25
CA THR A 872 -30.03 18.33 24.85
C THR A 872 -30.26 19.71 25.45
N GLY A 873 -29.98 19.90 26.73
CA GLY A 873 -29.91 21.22 27.38
C GLY A 873 -28.51 21.84 27.23
N SER A 874 -27.61 21.22 26.56
CA SER A 874 -26.18 21.43 26.60
C SER A 874 -25.55 21.26 25.21
N PRO A 875 -24.33 21.71 24.96
CA PRO A 875 -23.56 21.37 23.76
C PRO A 875 -23.22 19.86 23.68
N PHE A 876 -23.47 19.09 24.75
CA PHE A 876 -23.20 17.66 24.77
C PHE A 876 -24.37 16.87 24.19
N ASN A 877 -24.04 15.86 23.41
CA ASN A 877 -25.03 14.94 22.85
C ASN A 877 -25.61 14.01 23.95
N ILE A 878 -26.85 13.57 23.80
CA ILE A 878 -27.42 12.53 24.65
C ILE A 878 -26.60 11.27 24.43
N GLN A 879 -26.02 10.74 25.51
CA GLN A 879 -25.20 9.53 25.48
C GLN A 879 -26.06 8.28 25.65
N LYS A 880 -26.94 8.30 26.66
CA LYS A 880 -27.85 7.18 26.95
C LYS A 880 -29.09 7.66 27.70
N ILE A 881 -30.16 6.92 27.54
CA ILE A 881 -31.37 7.06 28.33
C ILE A 881 -31.64 5.71 28.95
N VAL A 882 -31.85 5.66 30.27
CA VAL A 882 -32.08 4.43 31.00
C VAL A 882 -33.49 4.49 31.58
N LEU A 883 -34.30 3.51 31.24
CA LEU A 883 -35.62 3.26 31.86
C LEU A 883 -35.41 2.32 33.04
N TYR A 884 -36.01 2.66 34.16
CA TYR A 884 -36.14 1.82 35.35
C TYR A 884 -37.60 1.51 35.59
N TRP A 885 -37.93 0.27 35.95
CA TRP A 885 -39.28 -0.11 36.33
C TRP A 885 -39.25 -1.09 37.50
N ASP A 886 -40.31 -1.06 38.27
CA ASP A 886 -40.48 -1.86 39.46
C ASP A 886 -41.89 -2.49 39.45
N ASP A 887 -41.98 -3.79 39.57
CA ASP A 887 -43.23 -4.55 39.59
C ASP A 887 -43.74 -4.84 41.04
N GLY A 888 -43.09 -4.20 42.04
CA GLY A 888 -43.32 -4.42 43.45
C GLY A 888 -42.57 -5.59 44.07
N ILE A 889 -41.71 -6.25 43.29
CA ILE A 889 -40.87 -7.38 43.71
C ILE A 889 -39.42 -7.11 43.36
N ILE A 890 -39.15 -6.66 42.14
CA ILE A 890 -37.81 -6.42 41.59
C ILE A 890 -37.83 -5.09 40.81
N THR A 891 -36.78 -4.30 41.01
CA THR A 891 -36.50 -3.15 40.15
C THR A 891 -35.54 -3.58 39.04
N GLU A 892 -35.95 -3.41 37.82
CA GLU A 892 -35.15 -3.67 36.61
C GLU A 892 -34.80 -2.38 35.89
N CYS A 893 -33.85 -2.42 35.01
CA CYS A 893 -33.50 -1.28 34.16
C CYS A 893 -33.03 -1.72 32.78
N ALA A 894 -33.26 -0.87 31.78
CA ALA A 894 -32.77 -1.08 30.40
C ALA A 894 -32.48 0.24 29.71
N GLN A 895 -31.57 0.21 28.74
CA GLN A 895 -31.32 1.36 27.90
C GLN A 895 -32.43 1.51 26.86
N MET A 896 -32.96 2.71 26.72
CA MET A 896 -33.93 3.07 25.70
C MET A 896 -33.19 3.37 24.36
N PHE A 897 -33.79 2.98 23.26
CA PHE A 897 -33.26 3.17 21.93
C PHE A 897 -34.05 4.24 21.17
N ARG A 898 -33.36 4.97 20.26
CA ARG A 898 -34.06 5.93 19.41
C ARG A 898 -35.08 5.22 18.53
N TYR A 899 -36.26 5.77 18.46
CA TYR A 899 -37.38 5.18 17.72
C TYR A 899 -37.01 5.17 16.22
N GLY A 900 -37.00 4.00 15.58
CA GLY A 900 -36.55 3.78 14.22
C GLY A 900 -35.22 3.07 14.06
N ASP A 901 -34.35 3.07 15.08
CA ASP A 901 -33.01 2.44 15.01
C ASP A 901 -33.01 0.96 15.43
N ASN A 902 -34.11 0.46 16.02
CA ASN A 902 -34.22 -0.94 16.48
C ASN A 902 -35.10 -1.77 15.52
N PRO A 903 -34.56 -2.82 14.86
CA PRO A 903 -35.32 -3.66 13.92
C PRO A 903 -36.47 -4.46 14.56
N ILE A 904 -36.55 -4.57 15.89
CA ILE A 904 -37.63 -5.29 16.58
C ILE A 904 -38.88 -4.40 16.75
N GLN A 905 -38.71 -3.08 16.78
CA GLN A 905 -39.82 -2.13 17.00
C GLN A 905 -40.60 -1.75 15.74
N ASN A 906 -40.15 -2.11 14.57
CA ASN A 906 -40.82 -1.79 13.29
C ASN A 906 -42.00 -2.70 12.94
N ARG A 907 -42.55 -3.50 13.89
CA ARG A 907 -43.65 -4.47 13.63
C ARG A 907 -45.06 -3.94 13.85
N HIS A 908 -45.24 -2.73 14.31
CA HIS A 908 -46.55 -2.14 14.53
C HIS A 908 -46.84 -1.08 13.47
N GLU A 909 -47.75 -1.42 12.52
CA GLU A 909 -48.11 -0.63 11.35
C GLU A 909 -48.94 0.65 11.62
N GLU A 910 -49.26 0.99 12.83
CA GLU A 910 -50.00 2.22 13.16
C GLU A 910 -49.18 3.09 14.12
N ASP A 911 -48.43 4.01 13.57
CA ASP A 911 -47.74 5.06 14.32
C ASP A 911 -48.67 6.27 14.51
N PRO A 912 -49.20 6.52 15.71
CA PRO A 912 -50.07 7.68 15.98
C PRO A 912 -49.28 9.00 16.12
N LEU A 913 -47.96 8.98 16.04
CA LEU A 913 -47.10 10.14 16.35
C LEU A 913 -46.19 10.61 15.20
N LYS A 914 -46.56 10.36 13.95
CA LYS A 914 -46.06 11.18 12.82
C LYS A 914 -46.66 12.55 12.89
N ASN A 915 -46.35 13.30 13.95
CA ASN A 915 -46.80 14.68 14.08
C ASN A 915 -45.71 15.58 14.71
N GLU A 916 -45.26 16.50 13.88
CA GLU A 916 -45.04 17.92 14.15
C GLU A 916 -43.83 18.36 14.99
N SER A 917 -43.02 17.50 15.63
CA SER A 917 -41.75 17.97 16.17
C SER A 917 -40.60 17.09 15.68
N ASN A 918 -39.55 17.73 15.16
CA ASN A 918 -38.27 17.09 14.74
C ASN A 918 -37.46 16.60 15.94
N GLU A 919 -38.06 16.37 17.10
CA GLU A 919 -37.34 15.97 18.29
C GLU A 919 -37.23 14.43 18.41
N PRO A 920 -36.08 13.90 18.83
CA PRO A 920 -35.84 12.48 18.89
C PRO A 920 -36.71 11.82 19.98
N LEU A 921 -37.50 10.82 19.58
CA LEU A 921 -38.28 9.98 20.46
C LEU A 921 -37.51 8.69 20.75
N PHE A 922 -37.41 8.31 22.03
CA PHE A 922 -36.77 7.07 22.47
C PHE A 922 -37.84 6.13 23.04
N GLY A 923 -37.65 4.83 22.93
CA GLY A 923 -38.60 3.82 23.39
C GLY A 923 -37.95 2.55 23.90
N PHE A 924 -38.70 1.86 24.81
CA PHE A 924 -38.34 0.51 25.24
C PHE A 924 -39.61 -0.28 25.54
N GLU A 925 -39.70 -1.52 25.06
CA GLU A 925 -40.82 -2.44 25.24
C GLU A 925 -40.64 -3.25 26.54
N LEU A 926 -41.48 -3.03 27.50
CA LEU A 926 -41.51 -3.77 28.76
C LEU A 926 -42.13 -5.17 28.67
N GLY A 927 -42.92 -5.41 27.60
CA GLY A 927 -43.65 -6.66 27.41
C GLY A 927 -45.00 -6.69 28.11
N GLN A 928 -45.48 -7.91 28.45
CA GLN A 928 -46.81 -8.16 29.07
C GLN A 928 -46.64 -8.47 30.55
N PHE A 929 -47.61 -8.03 31.35
CA PHE A 929 -47.61 -8.24 32.79
C PHE A 929 -48.94 -8.93 33.25
N LEU A 930 -48.91 -9.56 34.40
CA LEU A 930 -50.06 -10.20 34.97
C LEU A 930 -51.09 -9.19 35.46
N THR A 931 -52.37 -9.51 35.33
CA THR A 931 -53.51 -8.70 35.82
C THR A 931 -53.34 -8.32 37.29
N GLY A 932 -53.63 -7.06 37.63
CA GLY A 932 -53.54 -6.51 38.97
C GLY A 932 -52.14 -6.09 39.41
N LYS A 933 -51.11 -6.28 38.58
CA LYS A 933 -49.77 -5.75 38.87
C LYS A 933 -49.77 -4.22 38.74
N ASN A 934 -49.12 -3.55 39.68
CA ASN A 934 -48.83 -2.12 39.58
C ASN A 934 -47.37 -1.98 39.19
N ILE A 935 -47.11 -1.38 38.05
CA ILE A 935 -45.76 -1.15 37.51
C ILE A 935 -45.42 0.32 37.71
N SER A 936 -44.40 0.58 38.45
CA SER A 936 -43.85 1.92 38.63
C SER A 936 -42.61 2.09 37.77
N TYR A 937 -42.43 3.25 37.12
CA TYR A 937 -41.29 3.47 36.27
C TYR A 937 -40.84 4.93 36.27
N TRP A 938 -39.56 5.13 36.00
CA TRP A 938 -38.92 6.43 35.82
C TRP A 938 -37.76 6.33 34.82
N ILE A 939 -37.29 7.48 34.35
CA ILE A 939 -36.24 7.56 33.35
C ILE A 939 -35.12 8.42 33.89
N GLU A 940 -33.87 8.07 33.53
CA GLU A 940 -32.69 8.89 33.72
C GLU A 940 -31.98 9.08 32.40
N ALA A 941 -31.77 10.33 32.00
CA ALA A 941 -31.06 10.68 30.76
C ALA A 941 -29.68 11.23 31.07
N PHE A 942 -28.67 10.79 30.32
CA PHE A 942 -27.29 11.17 30.49
C PHE A 942 -26.77 11.78 29.17
N ASP A 943 -26.00 12.84 29.30
CA ASP A 943 -25.22 13.37 28.18
C ASP A 943 -23.82 12.76 28.10
N SER A 944 -23.03 13.15 27.10
CA SER A 944 -21.67 12.65 26.91
C SER A 944 -20.67 13.15 27.96
N ALA A 945 -21.05 14.11 28.78
CA ALA A 945 -20.29 14.59 29.96
C ALA A 945 -20.74 13.95 31.28
N ASN A 946 -21.64 12.94 31.22
CA ASN A 946 -22.26 12.28 32.39
C ASN A 946 -23.15 13.18 33.27
N ASN A 947 -23.54 14.37 32.77
CA ASN A 947 -24.62 15.09 33.47
C ASN A 947 -25.91 14.31 33.32
N SER A 948 -26.69 14.17 34.38
CA SER A 948 -27.91 13.40 34.31
C SER A 948 -29.09 14.15 34.88
N ILE A 949 -30.27 13.80 34.37
CA ILE A 949 -31.57 14.19 34.91
C ILE A 949 -32.45 12.97 35.08
N LYS A 950 -33.14 12.90 36.19
CA LYS A 950 -34.06 11.83 36.53
C LYS A 950 -35.48 12.36 36.64
N THR A 951 -36.48 11.62 36.12
CA THR A 951 -37.89 11.97 36.22
C THR A 951 -38.48 11.54 37.58
N ASP A 952 -39.63 12.15 37.90
CA ASP A 952 -40.50 11.63 38.92
C ASP A 952 -41.06 10.24 38.54
N LEU A 953 -41.50 9.48 39.53
CA LEU A 953 -42.07 8.16 39.37
C LEU A 953 -43.46 8.24 38.70
N LYS A 954 -43.69 7.46 37.66
CA LYS A 954 -45.01 7.18 37.10
C LYS A 954 -45.40 5.74 37.35
N SER A 955 -46.71 5.44 37.35
CA SER A 955 -47.16 4.06 37.48
C SER A 955 -48.44 3.83 36.69
N PHE A 956 -48.67 2.56 36.34
CA PHE A 956 -49.90 2.06 35.76
C PHE A 956 -50.27 0.69 36.35
N VAL A 957 -51.53 0.36 36.31
CA VAL A 957 -52.05 -0.93 36.81
C VAL A 957 -52.53 -1.76 35.61
N ILE A 958 -52.21 -3.05 35.62
CA ILE A 958 -52.62 -3.97 34.57
C ILE A 958 -54.08 -4.37 34.77
N GLU A 959 -54.93 -4.01 33.83
CA GLU A 959 -56.37 -4.37 33.85
C GLU A 959 -56.58 -5.79 33.29
N GLY A 960 -57.60 -6.47 33.76
CA GLY A 960 -58.02 -7.75 33.21
C GLY A 960 -58.93 -7.56 32.00
N VAL A 961 -58.67 -8.31 30.95
CA VAL A 961 -59.61 -8.41 29.82
C VAL A 961 -60.81 -9.22 30.28
N PHE A 962 -62.04 -8.60 30.33
CA PHE A 962 -63.27 -9.24 30.67
C PHE A 962 -63.88 -9.91 29.46
#